data_1bb6fb3960485ab0d318a6d43f7735a0
#
_entry.id   1bb6fb3960485ab0d318a6d43f7735a0
#
_cell.length_a   1.000
_cell.length_b   1.000
_cell.length_c   1.000
_cell.angle_alpha   90.00
_cell.angle_beta   90.00
_cell.angle_gamma   90.00
#
_symmetry.space_group_name_H-M   'P 1'
#
loop_
_entity.id
_entity.type
_entity.pdbx_description
1 polymer ?
#
loop_
_entity_poly.entity_id
_entity_poly.type
_entity_poly.pdbx_seq_one_letter_code
_entity_poly.pdbx_strand_id
1 'polypeptide(L)'
;MEVIVERREDNKKRFIIIDGSSLMYRAFFALPLLTSSSGIYTNAIMGFANMLGKILTEYKPDNIVVAFDKSRQTFRTQMYAEYKGQREKTPDELKSQIPLLREFLEALGIAFIEKDNYEADDIIGTLATKAASQDYEALIVTGDKDALQLIRPNLKVMLTKRGIMDMQIFDEEAFKEKYAGLEPIKLIDIKALMGDSSDNIPGVPGIGEKTALKLLSQYQDLENLLNNIDNVSGKKLKEKLQENQELARLSYKLATICCEVDVDFKPQEFELTPNLQKLNDFCQKYELKTVLTRMKKVLADKLEVVSQNDDTELALNFEATMPVYEEFTQDKIDALISKIKAEKSVSFMVLFEGKVPDISIDMMAICCKDSFGIIRAKEDIDKLSEVLQDETITKFVYDVKMLYHLNFDLKGKIYDTLLMAYLLEPAKRSYEMNVLWQMADIEEEIPWENLNEEEKLICGARHLADLSKILADKLADEKMVNLYEQIELPLAKMLCDMETVGIYINEQKLDDMNEQMYKQITALEQDIYELAGEIFNINSPKQLGDILFNKLGLPALKKTKTGYSTNAEVLENLIYAHPIIAKILDYRMLNKLKTTYLDGLKALINPQTKRIHTSFNQTVTETGRLSSSEPNLQNIPVRTAEGKKIRSLFEPGEGYDYILSADYSQIELRIMAHMSEDKHFIDAFCHNQDIHTATAAQVFKVPIDEVTSELRGKAKAVNFGIIYGISAFGLAKNLHISPKEAGEYIDNYLQECSGVKNFMHEIVEKAHQDGFVTTLFGRRRYLPAIKSSNFNQRALAERMAMNTPIQGTAADIIKIAMNRASEAIKEANLKSRILLQVHDELVLEVVKEEIEKVSEILTTAMQNTASLKVPLIIDINYGKNWAEAK
;
A
#
# COMPACT_ATOMS: atom_id res chain seq x y z
N MET A 1 13.05 -0.50 17.51
CA MET A 1 14.32 -1.19 17.24
C MET A 1 15.34 -0.08 17.09
N GLU A 2 16.08 0.21 18.16
CA GLU A 2 17.08 1.28 18.20
C GLU A 2 18.11 1.05 17.08
N VAL A 3 18.24 2.02 16.20
CA VAL A 3 19.35 2.07 15.24
C VAL A 3 20.59 2.39 16.05
N ILE A 4 21.43 1.38 16.28
CA ILE A 4 22.76 1.59 16.86
C ILE A 4 23.55 2.37 15.80
N VAL A 5 23.63 3.70 15.99
CA VAL A 5 24.59 4.53 15.26
C VAL A 5 25.95 4.07 15.74
N GLU A 6 26.70 3.33 14.91
CA GLU A 6 28.08 2.95 15.20
C GLU A 6 28.89 4.21 15.49
N ARG A 7 29.37 4.35 16.73
CA ARG A 7 30.27 5.44 17.13
C ARG A 7 31.51 5.39 16.24
N ARG A 8 31.91 6.54 15.71
CA ARG A 8 33.22 6.71 15.04
C ARG A 8 34.30 6.07 15.91
N GLU A 9 35.17 5.24 15.33
CA GLU A 9 36.47 5.00 15.95
C GLU A 9 37.20 6.35 16.00
N ASP A 10 37.59 6.78 17.18
CA ASP A 10 38.18 8.11 17.42
C ASP A 10 39.37 8.32 16.48
N ASN A 11 39.26 9.35 15.61
CA ASN A 11 40.26 9.91 14.69
C ASN A 11 40.38 9.38 13.24
N LYS A 12 39.58 8.41 12.73
CA LYS A 12 39.67 8.02 11.31
C LYS A 12 38.74 8.82 10.43
N LYS A 13 39.21 9.25 9.24
CA LYS A 13 38.38 9.86 8.20
C LYS A 13 37.55 8.81 7.50
N ARG A 14 36.29 9.13 7.23
CA ARG A 14 35.34 8.22 6.54
C ARG A 14 35.26 8.53 5.06
N PHE A 15 35.47 7.51 4.24
CA PHE A 15 35.36 7.57 2.79
C PHE A 15 34.20 6.70 2.30
N ILE A 16 33.18 7.32 1.69
CA ILE A 16 32.02 6.58 1.13
C ILE A 16 32.16 6.45 -0.38
N ILE A 17 31.99 5.23 -0.87
CA ILE A 17 32.05 4.91 -2.30
C ILE A 17 30.71 4.31 -2.69
N ILE A 18 29.99 4.98 -3.59
CA ILE A 18 28.63 4.60 -4.01
C ILE A 18 28.66 3.97 -5.39
N ASP A 19 28.01 2.82 -5.53
CA ASP A 19 27.67 2.25 -6.82
C ASP A 19 26.46 3.00 -7.40
N GLY A 20 26.74 3.97 -8.28
CA GLY A 20 25.74 4.83 -8.88
C GLY A 20 24.78 4.08 -9.80
N SER A 21 25.30 3.10 -10.56
CA SER A 21 24.48 2.26 -11.43
C SER A 21 23.47 1.43 -10.63
N SER A 22 23.91 0.73 -9.61
CA SER A 22 23.06 -0.13 -8.77
C SER A 22 22.00 0.67 -8.02
N LEU A 23 22.40 1.80 -7.37
CA LEU A 23 21.46 2.63 -6.63
C LEU A 23 20.43 3.28 -7.54
N MET A 24 20.82 3.74 -8.72
CA MET A 24 19.90 4.36 -9.68
C MET A 24 18.87 3.35 -10.22
N TYR A 25 19.28 2.14 -10.56
CA TYR A 25 18.38 1.05 -10.94
C TYR A 25 17.38 0.76 -9.81
N ARG A 26 17.86 0.65 -8.59
CA ARG A 26 17.01 0.41 -7.42
C ARG A 26 16.01 1.54 -7.20
N ALA A 27 16.45 2.79 -7.27
CA ALA A 27 15.60 3.97 -7.15
C ALA A 27 14.47 3.97 -8.18
N PHE A 28 14.80 3.67 -9.43
CA PHE A 28 13.85 3.61 -10.53
C PHE A 28 12.73 2.59 -10.32
N PHE A 29 13.08 1.36 -9.90
CA PHE A 29 12.09 0.29 -9.69
C PHE A 29 11.37 0.35 -8.32
N ALA A 30 11.86 1.15 -7.39
CA ALA A 30 11.24 1.30 -6.07
C ALA A 30 10.13 2.36 -6.03
N LEU A 31 10.14 3.32 -6.95
CA LEU A 31 9.17 4.39 -7.07
C LEU A 31 8.33 4.24 -8.36
N PRO A 32 7.06 4.65 -8.36
CA PRO A 32 6.30 4.78 -9.60
C PRO A 32 6.97 5.77 -10.55
N LEU A 33 6.67 5.67 -11.84
CA LEU A 33 7.16 6.66 -12.81
C LEU A 33 6.60 8.04 -12.48
N LEU A 34 7.49 8.98 -12.20
CA LEU A 34 7.20 10.39 -11.95
C LEU A 34 7.78 11.21 -13.09
N THR A 35 7.04 12.22 -13.54
CA THR A 35 7.46 13.14 -14.61
C THR A 35 7.25 14.58 -14.17
N SER A 36 8.13 15.48 -14.61
CA SER A 36 7.89 16.91 -14.53
C SER A 36 6.74 17.33 -15.47
N SER A 37 6.26 18.56 -15.36
CA SER A 37 5.25 19.14 -16.26
C SER A 37 5.71 19.15 -17.73
N SER A 38 7.03 19.16 -17.98
CA SER A 38 7.65 19.03 -19.30
C SER A 38 7.78 17.59 -19.80
N GLY A 39 7.27 16.58 -19.05
CA GLY A 39 7.28 15.17 -19.43
C GLY A 39 8.63 14.46 -19.20
N ILE A 40 9.57 15.05 -18.45
CA ILE A 40 10.86 14.44 -18.13
C ILE A 40 10.70 13.52 -16.92
N TYR A 41 11.17 12.26 -17.03
CA TYR A 41 11.13 11.31 -15.94
C TYR A 41 12.11 11.69 -14.82
N THR A 42 11.66 11.62 -13.54
CA THR A 42 12.43 12.09 -12.37
C THR A 42 12.41 11.12 -11.19
N ASN A 43 11.66 10.01 -11.27
CA ASN A 43 11.52 9.05 -10.15
C ASN A 43 12.85 8.43 -9.70
N ALA A 44 13.77 8.12 -10.63
CA ALA A 44 15.08 7.58 -10.26
C ALA A 44 15.94 8.62 -9.52
N ILE A 45 15.88 9.88 -9.95
CA ILE A 45 16.60 10.98 -9.27
C ILE A 45 16.05 11.19 -7.87
N MET A 46 14.73 11.24 -7.71
CA MET A 46 14.09 11.38 -6.40
C MET A 46 14.46 10.24 -5.45
N GLY A 47 14.40 8.99 -5.93
CA GLY A 47 14.78 7.84 -5.12
C GLY A 47 16.27 7.81 -4.76
N PHE A 48 17.16 8.19 -5.70
CA PHE A 48 18.59 8.30 -5.47
C PHE A 48 18.91 9.41 -4.44
N ALA A 49 18.29 10.58 -4.58
CA ALA A 49 18.45 11.69 -3.64
C ALA A 49 18.00 11.31 -2.23
N ASN A 50 16.91 10.53 -2.09
CA ASN A 50 16.45 10.04 -0.80
C ASN A 50 17.47 9.09 -0.14
N MET A 51 18.04 8.15 -0.90
CA MET A 51 19.09 7.26 -0.38
C MET A 51 20.35 8.03 -0.02
N LEU A 52 20.80 8.93 -0.90
CA LEU A 52 21.97 9.77 -0.67
C LEU A 52 21.80 10.66 0.58
N GLY A 53 20.62 11.29 0.73
CA GLY A 53 20.32 12.12 1.90
C GLY A 53 20.43 11.34 3.21
N LYS A 54 19.93 10.10 3.24
CA LYS A 54 20.08 9.19 4.39
C LYS A 54 21.55 8.89 4.68
N ILE A 55 22.32 8.53 3.65
CA ILE A 55 23.76 8.20 3.79
C ILE A 55 24.53 9.41 4.33
N LEU A 56 24.30 10.60 3.80
CA LEU A 56 24.98 11.81 4.24
C LEU A 56 24.62 12.17 5.70
N THR A 57 23.35 12.00 6.09
CA THR A 57 22.87 12.31 7.45
C THR A 57 23.43 11.34 8.49
N GLU A 58 23.34 10.03 8.21
CA GLU A 58 23.69 8.98 9.19
C GLU A 58 25.21 8.77 9.30
N TYR A 59 25.93 8.86 8.17
CA TYR A 59 27.37 8.49 8.12
C TYR A 59 28.32 9.68 8.04
N LYS A 60 27.85 10.89 7.72
CA LYS A 60 28.62 12.15 7.69
C LYS A 60 30.03 11.96 7.10
N PRO A 61 30.16 11.61 5.80
CA PRO A 61 31.46 11.33 5.20
C PRO A 61 32.37 12.55 5.14
N ASP A 62 33.68 12.33 5.32
CA ASP A 62 34.72 13.32 5.01
C ASP A 62 34.92 13.40 3.51
N ASN A 63 34.85 12.27 2.83
CA ASN A 63 35.00 12.13 1.38
C ASN A 63 33.94 11.18 0.80
N ILE A 64 33.48 11.50 -0.43
CA ILE A 64 32.45 10.71 -1.11
C ILE A 64 32.68 10.69 -2.61
N VAL A 65 32.44 9.53 -3.25
CA VAL A 65 32.54 9.37 -4.70
C VAL A 65 31.46 8.40 -5.19
N VAL A 66 31.00 8.62 -6.42
CA VAL A 66 30.05 7.72 -7.10
C VAL A 66 30.73 7.08 -8.31
N ALA A 67 30.68 5.76 -8.44
CA ALA A 67 31.20 5.04 -9.59
C ALA A 67 30.08 4.61 -10.53
N PHE A 68 30.32 4.71 -11.85
CA PHE A 68 29.38 4.31 -12.88
C PHE A 68 30.01 3.35 -13.89
N ASP A 69 29.18 2.45 -14.45
CA ASP A 69 29.52 1.71 -15.65
C ASP A 69 29.49 2.64 -16.86
N LYS A 70 30.60 2.69 -17.60
CA LYS A 70 30.69 3.52 -18.82
C LYS A 70 30.10 2.82 -20.03
N SER A 71 30.32 1.51 -20.18
CA SER A 71 29.84 0.71 -21.30
C SER A 71 29.61 -0.74 -20.89
N ARG A 72 28.92 -1.50 -21.77
CA ARG A 72 28.79 -2.97 -21.61
C ARG A 72 30.03 -3.74 -22.06
N GLN A 73 30.94 -3.10 -22.75
CA GLN A 73 32.18 -3.74 -23.23
C GLN A 73 33.26 -3.58 -22.18
N THR A 74 33.60 -4.67 -21.52
CA THR A 74 34.61 -4.73 -20.46
C THR A 74 35.58 -5.88 -20.73
N PHE A 75 36.68 -5.96 -20.00
CA PHE A 75 37.60 -7.08 -20.12
C PHE A 75 36.93 -8.43 -19.85
N ARG A 76 35.86 -8.46 -19.00
CA ARG A 76 35.10 -9.70 -18.75
C ARG A 76 34.31 -10.16 -19.98
N THR A 77 33.71 -9.22 -20.72
CA THR A 77 33.02 -9.56 -21.98
C THR A 77 33.98 -10.00 -23.08
N GLN A 78 35.23 -9.53 -23.05
CA GLN A 78 36.28 -10.02 -23.94
C GLN A 78 36.75 -11.43 -23.53
N MET A 79 36.79 -11.75 -22.25
CA MET A 79 37.15 -13.06 -21.70
C MET A 79 36.05 -14.12 -21.92
N TYR A 80 34.75 -13.70 -21.77
CA TYR A 80 33.60 -14.56 -21.95
C TYR A 80 32.45 -13.78 -22.60
N ALA A 81 32.16 -14.04 -23.85
CA ALA A 81 31.22 -13.28 -24.66
C ALA A 81 29.77 -13.33 -24.13
N GLU A 82 29.41 -14.39 -23.41
CA GLU A 82 28.07 -14.55 -22.82
C GLU A 82 27.91 -13.87 -21.42
N TYR A 83 28.99 -13.30 -20.87
CA TYR A 83 28.97 -12.58 -19.60
C TYR A 83 27.95 -11.43 -19.64
N LYS A 84 27.01 -11.41 -18.67
CA LYS A 84 25.86 -10.47 -18.60
C LYS A 84 24.98 -10.42 -19.86
N GLY A 85 25.10 -11.41 -20.75
CA GLY A 85 24.40 -11.43 -22.05
C GLY A 85 22.89 -11.58 -21.96
N GLN A 86 22.36 -12.11 -20.84
CA GLN A 86 20.94 -12.30 -20.60
C GLN A 86 20.26 -11.09 -19.91
N ARG A 87 21.03 -10.04 -19.54
CA ARG A 87 20.45 -8.84 -18.91
C ARG A 87 19.57 -8.08 -19.91
N GLU A 88 18.35 -7.78 -19.50
CA GLU A 88 17.42 -6.96 -20.27
C GLU A 88 18.02 -5.59 -20.61
N LYS A 89 17.50 -4.98 -21.69
CA LYS A 89 17.90 -3.61 -22.03
C LYS A 89 17.38 -2.65 -20.94
N THR A 90 18.22 -1.67 -20.58
CA THR A 90 17.83 -0.59 -19.68
C THR A 90 16.60 0.12 -20.25
N PRO A 91 15.50 0.30 -19.46
CA PRO A 91 14.33 1.05 -19.90
C PRO A 91 14.71 2.45 -20.41
N ASP A 92 14.04 2.93 -21.43
CA ASP A 92 14.36 4.25 -22.00
C ASP A 92 14.02 5.38 -21.02
N GLU A 93 13.01 5.19 -20.17
CA GLU A 93 12.64 6.08 -19.06
C GLU A 93 13.77 6.20 -18.01
N LEU A 94 14.51 5.14 -17.75
CA LEU A 94 15.68 5.17 -16.87
C LEU A 94 16.89 5.77 -17.56
N LYS A 95 17.12 5.43 -18.84
CA LYS A 95 18.23 6.01 -19.63
C LYS A 95 18.17 7.52 -19.70
N SER A 96 16.96 8.09 -19.85
CA SER A 96 16.77 9.54 -19.89
C SER A 96 17.17 10.24 -18.62
N GLN A 97 17.19 9.54 -17.48
CA GLN A 97 17.56 10.09 -16.18
C GLN A 97 19.05 9.96 -15.82
N ILE A 98 19.87 9.20 -16.58
CA ILE A 98 21.31 9.09 -16.32
C ILE A 98 22.04 10.45 -16.44
N PRO A 99 21.81 11.25 -17.49
CA PRO A 99 22.41 12.59 -17.58
C PRO A 99 21.97 13.51 -16.44
N LEU A 100 20.70 13.40 -16.01
CA LEU A 100 20.15 14.19 -14.90
C LEU A 100 20.87 13.86 -13.58
N LEU A 101 21.16 12.56 -13.35
CA LEU A 101 21.89 12.17 -12.14
C LEU A 101 23.29 12.78 -12.10
N ARG A 102 23.97 12.84 -13.23
CA ARG A 102 25.30 13.49 -13.31
C ARG A 102 25.19 14.99 -13.02
N GLU A 103 24.22 15.69 -13.64
CA GLU A 103 23.94 17.11 -13.38
C GLU A 103 23.63 17.35 -11.88
N PHE A 104 22.87 16.43 -11.24
CA PHE A 104 22.58 16.48 -9.81
C PHE A 104 23.83 16.29 -8.93
N LEU A 105 24.69 15.31 -9.24
CA LEU A 105 25.94 15.08 -8.53
C LEU A 105 26.91 16.26 -8.67
N GLU A 106 27.00 16.86 -9.85
CA GLU A 106 27.79 18.09 -10.08
C GLU A 106 27.26 19.26 -9.27
N ALA A 107 25.93 19.41 -9.14
CA ALA A 107 25.33 20.45 -8.31
C ALA A 107 25.61 20.24 -6.82
N LEU A 108 25.71 18.99 -6.37
CA LEU A 108 26.10 18.63 -5.02
C LEU A 108 27.62 18.66 -4.77
N GLY A 109 28.44 18.89 -5.80
CA GLY A 109 29.89 18.83 -5.70
C GLY A 109 30.41 17.44 -5.33
N ILE A 110 29.68 16.37 -5.74
CA ILE A 110 30.08 14.98 -5.54
C ILE A 110 30.79 14.49 -6.79
N ALA A 111 32.03 14.05 -6.63
CA ALA A 111 32.81 13.47 -7.72
C ALA A 111 32.20 12.16 -8.19
N PHE A 112 32.20 11.92 -9.51
CA PHE A 112 31.85 10.62 -10.08
C PHE A 112 32.91 10.14 -11.05
N ILE A 113 33.08 8.83 -11.13
CA ILE A 113 34.13 8.20 -11.92
C ILE A 113 33.55 7.09 -12.80
N GLU A 114 33.98 7.06 -14.05
CA GLU A 114 33.75 5.97 -15.00
C GLU A 114 35.03 5.68 -15.78
N LYS A 115 35.29 4.41 -16.13
CA LYS A 115 36.51 4.03 -16.83
C LYS A 115 36.19 3.07 -17.99
N ASP A 116 36.84 3.25 -19.13
CA ASP A 116 36.72 2.32 -20.25
C ASP A 116 37.29 0.96 -19.89
N ASN A 117 36.66 -0.10 -20.38
CA ASN A 117 37.04 -1.50 -20.18
C ASN A 117 36.90 -2.08 -18.77
N TYR A 118 36.43 -1.28 -17.78
CA TYR A 118 36.19 -1.70 -16.42
C TYR A 118 34.74 -1.47 -16.03
N GLU A 119 34.26 -2.23 -15.05
CA GLU A 119 32.92 -2.05 -14.45
C GLU A 119 33.01 -1.12 -13.22
N ALA A 120 31.86 -0.58 -12.78
CA ALA A 120 31.79 0.23 -11.57
C ALA A 120 32.39 -0.50 -10.36
N ASP A 121 32.14 -1.82 -10.24
CA ASP A 121 32.67 -2.66 -9.15
C ASP A 121 34.22 -2.66 -9.09
N ASP A 122 34.90 -2.62 -10.25
CA ASP A 122 36.38 -2.60 -10.31
C ASP A 122 36.93 -1.24 -9.83
N ILE A 123 36.24 -0.14 -10.19
CA ILE A 123 36.57 1.21 -9.72
C ILE A 123 36.37 1.30 -8.21
N ILE A 124 35.21 0.80 -7.72
CA ILE A 124 34.85 0.76 -6.29
C ILE A 124 35.89 -0.06 -5.52
N GLY A 125 36.21 -1.26 -5.98
CA GLY A 125 37.20 -2.13 -5.34
C GLY A 125 38.59 -1.50 -5.27
N THR A 126 38.99 -0.80 -6.32
CA THR A 126 40.28 -0.12 -6.38
C THR A 126 40.32 1.08 -5.38
N LEU A 127 39.31 1.94 -5.41
CA LEU A 127 39.27 3.13 -4.52
C LEU A 127 39.14 2.73 -3.05
N ALA A 128 38.26 1.77 -2.75
CA ALA A 128 38.03 1.28 -1.38
C ALA A 128 39.32 0.63 -0.81
N THR A 129 40.05 -0.14 -1.63
CA THR A 129 41.31 -0.76 -1.22
C THR A 129 42.40 0.30 -0.95
N LYS A 130 42.51 1.31 -1.84
CA LYS A 130 43.47 2.40 -1.66
C LYS A 130 43.15 3.26 -0.44
N ALA A 131 41.85 3.55 -0.18
CA ALA A 131 41.39 4.28 0.99
C ALA A 131 41.70 3.50 2.28
N ALA A 132 41.33 2.23 2.36
CA ALA A 132 41.57 1.39 3.54
C ALA A 132 43.10 1.25 3.86
N SER A 133 43.96 1.27 2.84
CA SER A 133 45.43 1.23 3.01
C SER A 133 46.02 2.56 3.50
N GLN A 134 45.28 3.68 3.37
CA GLN A 134 45.67 5.02 3.84
C GLN A 134 44.95 5.45 5.12
N ASP A 135 44.49 4.45 5.90
CA ASP A 135 43.86 4.61 7.22
C ASP A 135 42.50 5.34 7.20
N TYR A 136 41.76 5.28 6.06
CA TYR A 136 40.36 5.68 6.00
C TYR A 136 39.46 4.52 6.45
N GLU A 137 38.34 4.85 7.12
CA GLU A 137 37.22 3.95 7.25
C GLU A 137 36.42 3.98 5.92
N ALA A 138 36.65 2.98 5.06
CA ALA A 138 35.99 2.89 3.77
C ALA A 138 34.64 2.16 3.88
N LEU A 139 33.57 2.76 3.34
CA LEU A 139 32.23 2.19 3.28
C LEU A 139 31.73 2.13 1.82
N ILE A 140 31.58 0.94 1.29
CA ILE A 140 30.98 0.72 -0.04
C ILE A 140 29.47 0.66 0.11
N VAL A 141 28.72 1.40 -0.72
CA VAL A 141 27.25 1.38 -0.77
C VAL A 141 26.81 0.84 -2.12
N THR A 142 26.23 -0.35 -2.14
CA THR A 142 25.80 -1.03 -3.38
C THR A 142 24.60 -1.93 -3.15
N GLY A 143 23.92 -2.36 -4.20
CA GLY A 143 22.94 -3.45 -4.21
C GLY A 143 23.53 -4.79 -4.57
N ASP A 144 24.80 -4.82 -5.03
CA ASP A 144 25.47 -6.02 -5.49
C ASP A 144 26.20 -6.73 -4.34
N LYS A 145 25.90 -8.02 -4.20
CA LYS A 145 26.54 -8.87 -3.17
C LYS A 145 28.00 -9.21 -3.50
N ASP A 146 28.44 -9.02 -4.74
CA ASP A 146 29.80 -9.33 -5.16
C ASP A 146 30.81 -8.45 -4.46
N ALA A 147 30.44 -7.22 -4.11
CA ALA A 147 31.23 -6.32 -3.31
C ALA A 147 31.61 -6.87 -1.92
N LEU A 148 30.88 -7.86 -1.39
CA LEU A 148 31.21 -8.49 -0.11
C LEU A 148 32.59 -9.17 -0.12
N GLN A 149 33.15 -9.55 -1.28
CA GLN A 149 34.53 -10.08 -1.41
C GLN A 149 35.59 -9.05 -1.00
N LEU A 150 35.23 -7.76 -1.00
CA LEU A 150 36.15 -6.65 -0.71
C LEU A 150 36.32 -6.38 0.78
N ILE A 151 35.44 -6.91 1.64
CA ILE A 151 35.45 -6.68 3.10
C ILE A 151 36.79 -7.09 3.69
N ARG A 152 37.35 -6.18 4.48
CA ARG A 152 38.64 -6.35 5.21
C ARG A 152 38.71 -5.32 6.35
N PRO A 153 39.72 -5.35 7.21
CA PRO A 153 39.91 -4.28 8.21
C PRO A 153 39.86 -2.89 7.58
N ASN A 154 39.09 -1.99 8.19
CA ASN A 154 38.81 -0.62 7.71
C ASN A 154 37.96 -0.54 6.41
N LEU A 155 37.37 -1.64 5.92
CA LEU A 155 36.51 -1.65 4.75
C LEU A 155 35.24 -2.48 5.02
N LYS A 156 34.10 -1.82 5.02
CA LYS A 156 32.77 -2.41 5.21
C LYS A 156 31.92 -2.24 3.93
N VAL A 157 30.91 -3.09 3.78
CA VAL A 157 29.97 -3.01 2.64
C VAL A 157 28.55 -2.85 3.17
N MET A 158 27.88 -1.79 2.72
CA MET A 158 26.46 -1.54 2.98
C MET A 158 25.64 -2.04 1.78
N LEU A 159 24.88 -3.11 2.01
CA LEU A 159 23.95 -3.66 1.01
C LEU A 159 22.55 -3.09 1.17
N THR A 160 21.97 -2.63 0.06
CA THR A 160 20.55 -2.27 0.01
C THR A 160 19.69 -3.54 -0.10
N LYS A 161 18.66 -3.72 0.78
CA LYS A 161 17.79 -4.92 0.82
C LYS A 161 16.49 -4.75 0.04
N ARG A 162 15.46 -4.13 0.63
CA ARG A 162 14.14 -3.92 0.00
C ARG A 162 13.79 -2.43 0.01
N GLY A 163 13.26 -1.92 -1.13
CA GLY A 163 12.91 -0.50 -1.24
C GLY A 163 14.14 0.42 -1.20
N ILE A 164 13.93 1.68 -0.83
CA ILE A 164 14.93 2.75 -0.85
C ILE A 164 15.67 2.87 0.50
N MET A 165 15.04 2.48 1.62
CA MET A 165 15.50 2.83 2.97
C MET A 165 16.05 1.63 3.78
N ASP A 166 15.91 0.39 3.30
CA ASP A 166 16.37 -0.81 4.03
C ASP A 166 17.81 -1.17 3.59
N MET A 167 18.78 -0.87 4.45
CA MET A 167 20.21 -1.08 4.22
C MET A 167 20.81 -1.92 5.35
N GLN A 168 21.77 -2.79 5.03
CA GLN A 168 22.48 -3.62 6.01
C GLN A 168 23.98 -3.52 5.79
N ILE A 169 24.73 -3.23 6.86
CA ILE A 169 26.19 -3.27 6.86
C ILE A 169 26.69 -4.68 7.06
N PHE A 170 27.74 -5.02 6.30
CA PHE A 170 28.52 -6.23 6.45
C PHE A 170 29.98 -5.88 6.70
N ASP A 171 30.48 -6.36 7.83
CA ASP A 171 31.90 -6.45 8.16
C ASP A 171 32.36 -7.91 8.11
N GLU A 172 33.61 -8.21 8.55
CA GLU A 172 34.14 -9.56 8.54
C GLU A 172 33.36 -10.53 9.41
N GLU A 173 32.84 -10.09 10.58
CA GLU A 173 32.08 -10.95 11.49
C GLU A 173 30.72 -11.30 10.90
N ALA A 174 29.97 -10.31 10.41
CA ALA A 174 28.67 -10.51 9.76
C ALA A 174 28.80 -11.37 8.48
N PHE A 175 29.91 -11.26 7.76
CA PHE A 175 30.17 -12.11 6.62
C PHE A 175 30.41 -13.57 7.06
N LYS A 176 31.31 -13.81 8.05
CA LYS A 176 31.65 -15.14 8.57
C LYS A 176 30.41 -15.85 9.15
N GLU A 177 29.56 -15.12 9.87
CA GLU A 177 28.30 -15.68 10.36
C GLU A 177 27.41 -16.20 9.22
N LYS A 178 27.31 -15.45 8.13
CA LYS A 178 26.46 -15.79 6.99
C LYS A 178 27.03 -16.91 6.11
N TYR A 179 28.37 -16.97 5.95
CA TYR A 179 29.03 -17.86 5.00
C TYR A 179 29.88 -18.96 5.70
N ALA A 180 29.32 -19.54 6.77
CA ALA A 180 29.88 -20.72 7.46
C ALA A 180 31.33 -20.55 7.97
N GLY A 181 31.70 -19.37 8.42
CA GLY A 181 33.02 -19.06 8.97
C GLY A 181 34.11 -18.78 7.92
N LEU A 182 33.77 -18.70 6.64
CA LEU A 182 34.73 -18.37 5.58
C LEU A 182 35.11 -16.89 5.59
N GLU A 183 36.32 -16.58 5.18
CA GLU A 183 36.79 -15.20 4.97
C GLU A 183 36.10 -14.53 3.77
N PRO A 184 35.89 -13.21 3.74
CA PRO A 184 35.18 -12.50 2.69
C PRO A 184 35.71 -12.76 1.27
N ILE A 185 37.02 -12.82 1.10
CA ILE A 185 37.67 -13.11 -0.19
C ILE A 185 37.23 -14.47 -0.79
N LYS A 186 36.79 -15.42 0.04
CA LYS A 186 36.33 -16.75 -0.38
C LYS A 186 34.97 -16.72 -1.09
N LEU A 187 34.31 -15.57 -1.13
CA LEU A 187 33.12 -15.37 -1.99
C LEU A 187 33.42 -15.64 -3.46
N ILE A 188 34.64 -15.33 -3.90
CA ILE A 188 35.10 -15.61 -5.27
C ILE A 188 35.12 -17.12 -5.53
N ASP A 189 35.66 -17.90 -4.57
CA ASP A 189 35.71 -19.37 -4.66
C ASP A 189 34.31 -19.98 -4.66
N ILE A 190 33.38 -19.43 -3.83
CA ILE A 190 31.97 -19.85 -3.81
C ILE A 190 31.33 -19.66 -5.19
N LYS A 191 31.49 -18.47 -5.78
CA LYS A 191 30.95 -18.14 -7.12
C LYS A 191 31.60 -18.91 -8.24
N ALA A 192 32.90 -19.19 -8.15
CA ALA A 192 33.61 -20.04 -9.07
C ALA A 192 33.01 -21.45 -9.15
N LEU A 193 32.56 -22.00 -8.03
CA LEU A 193 31.94 -23.32 -7.94
C LEU A 193 30.44 -23.29 -8.30
N MET A 194 29.65 -22.37 -7.73
CA MET A 194 28.20 -22.38 -7.93
C MET A 194 27.72 -21.63 -9.19
N GLY A 195 28.57 -20.79 -9.75
CA GLY A 195 28.19 -19.84 -10.81
C GLY A 195 27.36 -18.67 -10.28
N ASP A 196 26.97 -17.77 -11.17
CA ASP A 196 26.03 -16.70 -10.92
C ASP A 196 25.10 -16.49 -12.12
N SER A 197 23.82 -16.78 -11.91
CA SER A 197 22.80 -16.64 -12.97
C SER A 197 22.50 -15.18 -13.33
N SER A 198 22.76 -14.22 -12.45
CA SER A 198 22.51 -12.78 -12.70
C SER A 198 23.54 -12.20 -13.67
N ASP A 199 24.77 -12.68 -13.60
CA ASP A 199 25.88 -12.25 -14.43
C ASP A 199 26.27 -13.28 -15.50
N ASN A 200 25.51 -14.36 -15.58
CA ASN A 200 25.77 -15.49 -16.48
C ASN A 200 27.17 -16.08 -16.30
N ILE A 201 27.63 -16.18 -15.04
CA ILE A 201 28.86 -16.89 -14.68
C ILE A 201 28.54 -18.39 -14.57
N PRO A 202 29.22 -19.26 -15.37
CA PRO A 202 28.75 -20.63 -15.53
C PRO A 202 28.91 -21.53 -14.29
N GLY A 203 29.96 -21.35 -13.50
CA GLY A 203 30.28 -22.24 -12.39
C GLY A 203 30.49 -23.69 -12.80
N VAL A 204 30.42 -24.62 -11.84
CA VAL A 204 30.43 -26.07 -12.11
C VAL A 204 28.98 -26.58 -12.15
N PRO A 205 28.50 -27.12 -13.26
CA PRO A 205 27.10 -27.51 -13.44
C PRO A 205 26.58 -28.46 -12.34
N GLY A 206 25.56 -28.01 -11.60
CA GLY A 206 24.90 -28.77 -10.52
C GLY A 206 25.64 -28.73 -9.17
N ILE A 207 26.55 -27.79 -8.98
CA ILE A 207 27.03 -27.36 -7.65
C ILE A 207 26.27 -26.10 -7.26
N GLY A 208 25.54 -26.15 -6.14
CA GLY A 208 24.88 -24.99 -5.55
C GLY A 208 25.61 -24.51 -4.30
N GLU A 209 25.14 -23.36 -3.74
CA GLU A 209 25.77 -22.67 -2.61
C GLU A 209 26.12 -23.59 -1.43
N LYS A 210 25.17 -24.43 -0.99
CA LYS A 210 25.41 -25.36 0.13
C LYS A 210 26.54 -26.35 -0.14
N THR A 211 26.66 -26.83 -1.38
CA THR A 211 27.72 -27.76 -1.76
C THR A 211 29.06 -27.04 -1.87
N ALA A 212 29.07 -25.84 -2.45
CA ALA A 212 30.25 -24.99 -2.54
C ALA A 212 30.81 -24.66 -1.14
N LEU A 213 29.95 -24.19 -0.23
CA LEU A 213 30.34 -23.92 1.17
C LEU A 213 30.94 -25.14 1.87
N LYS A 214 30.32 -26.33 1.71
CA LYS A 214 30.84 -27.57 2.29
C LYS A 214 32.22 -27.95 1.73
N LEU A 215 32.42 -27.79 0.43
CA LEU A 215 33.70 -28.07 -0.21
C LEU A 215 34.78 -27.10 0.25
N LEU A 216 34.47 -25.79 0.30
CA LEU A 216 35.46 -24.78 0.72
C LEU A 216 35.76 -24.86 2.22
N SER A 217 34.82 -25.25 3.05
CA SER A 217 35.09 -25.53 4.49
C SER A 217 36.10 -26.70 4.67
N GLN A 218 36.16 -27.62 3.70
CA GLN A 218 37.05 -28.78 3.77
C GLN A 218 38.39 -28.55 3.05
N TYR A 219 38.37 -27.85 1.89
CA TYR A 219 39.53 -27.67 1.02
C TYR A 219 40.10 -26.24 1.01
N GLN A 220 39.45 -25.29 1.69
CA GLN A 220 39.82 -23.88 1.91
C GLN A 220 39.70 -22.97 0.67
N ASP A 221 40.10 -23.40 -0.51
CA ASP A 221 39.99 -22.64 -1.75
C ASP A 221 39.81 -23.53 -2.99
N LEU A 222 39.51 -22.90 -4.14
CA LEU A 222 39.22 -23.56 -5.41
C LEU A 222 40.42 -24.39 -5.89
N GLU A 223 41.62 -23.82 -5.91
CA GLU A 223 42.80 -24.54 -6.46
C GLU A 223 43.18 -25.74 -5.59
N ASN A 224 43.11 -25.61 -4.26
CA ASN A 224 43.32 -26.75 -3.36
C ASN A 224 42.25 -27.83 -3.54
N LEU A 225 41.01 -27.45 -3.77
CA LEU A 225 39.92 -28.37 -4.10
C LEU A 225 40.21 -29.08 -5.43
N LEU A 226 40.59 -28.33 -6.49
CA LEU A 226 40.85 -28.89 -7.80
C LEU A 226 42.09 -29.81 -7.81
N ASN A 227 43.10 -29.52 -7.02
CA ASN A 227 44.29 -30.36 -6.86
C ASN A 227 44.00 -31.63 -6.04
N ASN A 228 42.93 -31.64 -5.25
CA ASN A 228 42.56 -32.77 -4.40
C ASN A 228 41.22 -33.41 -4.80
N ILE A 229 40.82 -33.31 -6.04
CA ILE A 229 39.53 -33.85 -6.54
C ILE A 229 39.41 -35.35 -6.22
N ASP A 230 40.51 -36.09 -6.24
CA ASP A 230 40.53 -37.53 -5.94
C ASP A 230 40.04 -37.86 -4.53
N ASN A 231 40.17 -36.96 -3.58
CA ASN A 231 39.73 -37.09 -2.19
C ASN A 231 38.32 -36.64 -1.94
N VAL A 232 37.64 -36.07 -2.96
CA VAL A 232 36.26 -35.59 -2.84
C VAL A 232 35.28 -36.77 -2.73
N SER A 233 34.44 -36.77 -1.71
CA SER A 233 33.41 -37.79 -1.49
C SER A 233 32.25 -37.67 -2.50
N GLY A 234 31.85 -38.78 -3.12
CA GLY A 234 30.73 -38.85 -4.03
C GLY A 234 31.17 -38.89 -5.52
N LYS A 235 31.00 -40.04 -6.18
CA LYS A 235 31.43 -40.31 -7.54
C LYS A 235 30.97 -39.24 -8.57
N LYS A 236 29.68 -38.89 -8.52
CA LYS A 236 29.10 -37.89 -9.44
C LYS A 236 29.65 -36.47 -9.21
N LEU A 237 29.99 -36.10 -7.98
CA LEU A 237 30.53 -34.79 -7.69
C LEU A 237 31.98 -34.69 -8.14
N LYS A 238 32.76 -35.78 -7.96
CA LYS A 238 34.13 -35.90 -8.44
C LYS A 238 34.19 -35.79 -9.96
N GLU A 239 33.38 -36.56 -10.68
CA GLU A 239 33.29 -36.51 -12.15
C GLU A 239 32.99 -35.07 -12.63
N LYS A 240 31.96 -34.38 -12.02
CA LYS A 240 31.64 -33.01 -12.38
C LYS A 240 32.81 -32.04 -12.19
N LEU A 241 33.51 -32.14 -11.08
CA LEU A 241 34.66 -31.27 -10.80
C LEU A 241 35.81 -31.56 -11.80
N GLN A 242 36.09 -32.84 -12.12
CA GLN A 242 37.09 -33.22 -13.10
C GLN A 242 36.81 -32.69 -14.50
N GLU A 243 35.56 -32.78 -14.95
CA GLU A 243 35.15 -32.35 -16.31
C GLU A 243 35.10 -30.83 -16.45
N ASN A 244 34.92 -30.06 -15.36
CA ASN A 244 34.63 -28.61 -15.40
C ASN A 244 35.72 -27.75 -14.71
N GLN A 245 36.97 -28.24 -14.56
CA GLN A 245 38.04 -27.49 -13.88
C GLN A 245 38.31 -26.12 -14.56
N GLU A 246 38.41 -26.10 -15.88
CA GLU A 246 38.69 -24.87 -16.64
C GLU A 246 37.50 -23.89 -16.55
N LEU A 247 36.26 -24.41 -16.51
CA LEU A 247 35.08 -23.61 -16.36
C LEU A 247 35.00 -22.97 -14.96
N ALA A 248 35.42 -23.70 -13.92
CA ALA A 248 35.54 -23.18 -12.56
C ALA A 248 36.61 -22.08 -12.46
N ARG A 249 37.78 -22.27 -13.11
CA ARG A 249 38.83 -21.23 -13.16
C ARG A 249 38.42 -20.01 -13.97
N LEU A 250 37.66 -20.16 -15.05
CA LEU A 250 37.08 -19.07 -15.81
C LEU A 250 36.09 -18.31 -14.92
N SER A 251 35.19 -19.02 -14.24
CA SER A 251 34.22 -18.45 -13.33
C SER A 251 34.88 -17.69 -12.17
N TYR A 252 35.98 -18.19 -11.62
CA TYR A 252 36.78 -17.49 -10.63
C TYR A 252 37.26 -16.12 -11.15
N LYS A 253 37.85 -16.11 -12.38
CA LYS A 253 38.33 -14.87 -12.99
C LYS A 253 37.22 -13.88 -13.28
N LEU A 254 36.05 -14.35 -13.71
CA LEU A 254 34.89 -13.51 -13.99
C LEU A 254 34.28 -12.91 -12.70
N ALA A 255 34.26 -13.68 -11.60
CA ALA A 255 33.71 -13.25 -10.30
C ALA A 255 34.64 -12.32 -9.52
N THR A 256 35.94 -12.29 -9.87
CA THR A 256 36.94 -11.46 -9.17
C THR A 256 36.79 -9.99 -9.54
N ILE A 257 36.62 -9.13 -8.53
CA ILE A 257 36.64 -7.68 -8.70
C ILE A 257 38.11 -7.21 -8.81
N CYS A 258 38.45 -6.48 -9.90
CA CYS A 258 39.80 -5.94 -10.11
C CYS A 258 40.01 -4.73 -9.18
N CYS A 259 41.03 -4.81 -8.32
CA CYS A 259 41.39 -3.71 -7.41
C CYS A 259 42.60 -2.90 -7.86
N GLU A 260 43.04 -3.05 -9.14
CA GLU A 260 44.22 -2.41 -9.71
C GLU A 260 43.90 -1.56 -10.95
N VAL A 261 42.69 -0.96 -10.96
CA VAL A 261 42.32 -0.02 -12.04
C VAL A 261 43.20 1.22 -11.94
N ASP A 262 43.66 1.75 -13.08
CA ASP A 262 44.42 3.00 -13.14
C ASP A 262 43.50 4.21 -12.83
N VAL A 263 43.22 4.40 -11.54
CA VAL A 263 42.46 5.51 -10.98
C VAL A 263 43.26 6.06 -9.80
N ASP A 264 43.51 7.34 -9.82
CA ASP A 264 44.20 8.02 -8.72
C ASP A 264 43.29 8.12 -7.49
N PHE A 265 43.83 7.86 -6.30
CA PHE A 265 43.16 8.16 -5.05
C PHE A 265 43.71 9.47 -4.49
N LYS A 266 42.98 10.57 -4.76
CA LYS A 266 43.31 11.92 -4.27
C LYS A 266 42.15 12.40 -3.41
N PRO A 267 42.21 12.23 -2.08
CA PRO A 267 41.10 12.55 -1.18
C PRO A 267 40.51 13.96 -1.34
N GLN A 268 41.34 14.94 -1.72
CA GLN A 268 40.89 16.32 -1.93
C GLN A 268 39.92 16.46 -3.11
N GLU A 269 40.00 15.59 -4.11
CA GLU A 269 39.08 15.58 -5.26
C GLU A 269 37.74 14.93 -4.90
N PHE A 270 37.63 14.30 -3.73
CA PHE A 270 36.45 13.61 -3.23
C PHE A 270 35.78 14.31 -2.03
N GLU A 271 36.18 15.53 -1.72
CA GLU A 271 35.51 16.34 -0.72
C GLU A 271 34.14 16.80 -1.24
N LEU A 272 33.14 16.77 -0.36
CA LEU A 272 31.81 17.24 -0.66
C LEU A 272 31.77 18.76 -0.69
N THR A 273 31.61 19.35 -1.89
CA THR A 273 31.65 20.81 -2.14
C THR A 273 30.36 21.27 -2.85
N PRO A 274 29.22 21.34 -2.15
CA PRO A 274 27.93 21.64 -2.76
C PRO A 274 27.85 23.07 -3.27
N ASN A 275 27.22 23.28 -4.44
CA ASN A 275 26.89 24.57 -4.99
C ASN A 275 25.38 24.82 -4.90
N LEU A 276 24.98 25.73 -3.97
CA LEU A 276 23.56 26.00 -3.69
C LEU A 276 22.82 26.54 -4.92
N GLN A 277 23.45 27.42 -5.70
CA GLN A 277 22.81 28.00 -6.89
C GLN A 277 22.55 26.92 -7.95
N LYS A 278 23.55 26.10 -8.26
CA LYS A 278 23.37 24.97 -9.21
C LYS A 278 22.32 23.97 -8.75
N LEU A 279 22.28 23.69 -7.44
CA LEU A 279 21.27 22.78 -6.86
C LEU A 279 19.86 23.39 -6.96
N ASN A 280 19.69 24.69 -6.69
CA ASN A 280 18.41 25.39 -6.87
C ASN A 280 17.98 25.34 -8.35
N ASP A 281 18.86 25.71 -9.28
CA ASP A 281 18.56 25.73 -10.72
C ASP A 281 18.17 24.35 -11.23
N PHE A 282 18.90 23.30 -10.81
CA PHE A 282 18.59 21.91 -11.13
C PHE A 282 17.21 21.50 -10.62
N CYS A 283 16.93 21.71 -9.33
CA CYS A 283 15.67 21.30 -8.72
C CYS A 283 14.48 22.11 -9.26
N GLN A 284 14.66 23.38 -9.59
CA GLN A 284 13.63 24.20 -10.23
C GLN A 284 13.34 23.72 -11.65
N LYS A 285 14.39 23.43 -12.45
CA LYS A 285 14.29 22.96 -13.84
C LYS A 285 13.52 21.64 -13.96
N TYR A 286 13.69 20.74 -12.97
CA TYR A 286 13.10 19.40 -12.99
C TYR A 286 11.95 19.23 -11.97
N GLU A 287 11.49 20.33 -11.34
CA GLU A 287 10.38 20.37 -10.38
C GLU A 287 10.58 19.45 -9.15
N LEU A 288 11.83 19.39 -8.66
CA LEU A 288 12.27 18.52 -7.56
C LEU A 288 12.33 19.29 -6.21
N LYS A 289 11.27 20.01 -5.83
CA LYS A 289 11.21 20.82 -4.61
C LYS A 289 11.59 20.05 -3.35
N THR A 290 11.03 18.84 -3.16
CA THR A 290 11.32 17.98 -2.00
C THR A 290 12.78 17.54 -1.92
N VAL A 291 13.43 17.29 -3.07
CA VAL A 291 14.87 16.99 -3.15
C VAL A 291 15.68 18.20 -2.72
N LEU A 292 15.31 19.39 -3.19
CA LEU A 292 15.97 20.64 -2.84
C LEU A 292 15.94 20.90 -1.32
N THR A 293 14.77 20.84 -0.72
CA THR A 293 14.58 21.05 0.73
C THR A 293 15.42 20.06 1.53
N ARG A 294 15.36 18.77 1.16
CA ARG A 294 16.15 17.73 1.84
C ARG A 294 17.64 17.93 1.71
N MET A 295 18.15 18.25 0.51
CA MET A 295 19.59 18.44 0.30
C MET A 295 20.09 19.69 1.01
N LYS A 296 19.34 20.79 1.02
CA LYS A 296 19.66 21.99 1.80
C LYS A 296 19.86 21.66 3.28
N LYS A 297 18.95 20.88 3.86
CA LYS A 297 19.04 20.45 5.26
C LYS A 297 20.27 19.60 5.52
N VAL A 298 20.48 18.57 4.69
CA VAL A 298 21.60 17.62 4.87
C VAL A 298 22.97 18.26 4.70
N LEU A 299 23.04 19.33 3.90
CA LEU A 299 24.28 20.01 3.53
C LEU A 299 24.47 21.36 4.25
N ALA A 300 23.61 21.70 5.22
CA ALA A 300 23.66 23.01 5.91
C ALA A 300 25.07 23.36 6.42
N ASP A 301 25.71 22.43 7.15
CA ASP A 301 27.05 22.59 7.70
C ASP A 301 28.14 22.86 6.63
N LYS A 302 27.96 22.40 5.39
CA LYS A 302 28.88 22.55 4.28
C LYS A 302 28.61 23.80 3.44
N LEU A 303 27.37 24.29 3.42
CA LEU A 303 26.93 25.46 2.69
C LEU A 303 27.34 26.78 3.40
N GLU A 304 27.42 26.79 4.74
CA GLU A 304 27.85 27.93 5.53
C GLU A 304 29.33 28.28 5.32
N VAL A 305 30.19 27.31 5.02
CA VAL A 305 31.63 27.53 4.78
C VAL A 305 31.91 28.25 3.46
N VAL A 306 30.98 28.11 2.47
CA VAL A 306 31.13 28.73 1.14
C VAL A 306 30.66 30.20 1.13
N SER A 307 29.73 30.57 2.02
CA SER A 307 29.15 31.93 2.09
C SER A 307 30.06 32.99 2.76
N GLN A 308 31.19 32.61 3.35
CA GLN A 308 32.15 33.55 3.94
C GLN A 308 33.03 34.29 2.93
N ASN A 309 32.95 33.98 1.63
CA ASN A 309 33.77 34.54 0.56
C ASN A 309 33.03 35.44 -0.45
N ASP A 310 31.71 35.61 -0.36
CA ASP A 310 30.95 36.53 -1.21
C ASP A 310 30.03 37.42 -0.35
N ASP A 311 30.29 38.76 -0.40
CA ASP A 311 29.47 39.78 0.23
C ASP A 311 28.06 39.88 -0.36
N THR A 312 27.24 38.92 -0.08
CA THR A 312 25.77 39.00 -0.18
C THR A 312 25.18 38.41 1.07
N GLU A 313 24.79 39.30 2.01
CA GLU A 313 23.99 38.98 3.19
C GLU A 313 22.70 38.24 2.78
N LEU A 314 22.72 36.92 2.73
CA LEU A 314 21.59 36.06 2.99
C LEU A 314 22.00 35.17 4.17
N ALA A 315 21.97 35.80 5.36
CA ALA A 315 22.09 35.08 6.62
C ALA A 315 20.94 34.05 6.69
N LEU A 316 21.25 32.78 6.37
CA LEU A 316 20.43 31.66 6.69
C LEU A 316 20.74 31.20 8.13
N ASN A 317 20.32 31.98 9.11
CA ASN A 317 20.09 31.49 10.45
C ASN A 317 18.84 30.59 10.42
N PHE A 318 18.99 29.29 10.15
CA PHE A 318 17.96 28.28 10.35
C PHE A 318 18.30 27.39 11.55
N GLU A 319 18.42 27.98 12.73
CA GLU A 319 17.78 27.35 13.88
C GLU A 319 16.29 27.73 13.79
N ALA A 320 15.50 26.99 13.00
CA ALA A 320 14.07 27.09 13.09
C ALA A 320 13.68 26.50 14.46
N THR A 321 13.72 27.39 15.46
CA THR A 321 13.20 27.07 16.79
C THR A 321 11.67 27.05 16.69
N MET A 322 11.04 26.09 17.36
CA MET A 322 9.59 26.09 17.53
C MET A 322 9.12 27.50 17.89
N PRO A 323 8.12 28.04 17.20
CA PRO A 323 7.53 29.30 17.59
C PRO A 323 7.04 29.20 19.04
N VAL A 324 7.31 30.25 19.84
CA VAL A 324 6.87 30.28 21.24
C VAL A 324 5.34 30.17 21.28
N TYR A 325 4.83 29.14 21.90
CA TYR A 325 3.40 28.90 22.05
C TYR A 325 2.98 29.09 23.52
N GLU A 326 1.70 29.29 23.73
CA GLU A 326 1.13 29.49 25.04
C GLU A 326 0.51 28.19 25.58
N GLU A 327 0.61 27.99 26.88
CA GLU A 327 -0.29 27.08 27.60
C GLU A 327 -1.49 27.91 28.09
N PHE A 328 -2.66 27.60 27.57
CA PHE A 328 -3.90 28.26 27.93
C PHE A 328 -4.48 27.61 29.18
N THR A 329 -4.27 28.25 30.32
CA THR A 329 -4.85 27.88 31.61
C THR A 329 -6.11 28.67 31.86
N GLN A 330 -6.82 28.35 32.95
CA GLN A 330 -8.11 28.95 33.34
C GLN A 330 -8.18 30.47 33.14
N ASP A 331 -7.13 31.21 33.52
CA ASP A 331 -7.12 32.67 33.43
C ASP A 331 -7.01 33.21 31.99
N LYS A 332 -6.51 32.42 31.04
CA LYS A 332 -6.29 32.79 29.63
C LYS A 332 -7.40 32.29 28.70
N ILE A 333 -8.17 31.29 29.09
CA ILE A 333 -9.22 30.68 28.25
C ILE A 333 -10.31 31.69 27.91
N ASP A 334 -10.76 32.52 28.86
CA ASP A 334 -11.82 33.53 28.61
C ASP A 334 -11.36 34.60 27.59
N ALA A 335 -10.07 34.97 27.64
CA ALA A 335 -9.47 35.84 26.63
C ALA A 335 -9.42 35.20 25.25
N LEU A 336 -9.04 33.90 25.17
CA LEU A 336 -9.04 33.13 23.94
C LEU A 336 -10.45 33.00 23.34
N ILE A 337 -11.47 32.67 24.16
CA ILE A 337 -12.87 32.59 23.75
C ILE A 337 -13.34 33.93 23.17
N SER A 338 -13.03 35.05 23.85
CA SER A 338 -13.40 36.39 23.39
C SER A 338 -12.74 36.69 22.03
N LYS A 339 -11.49 36.28 21.81
CA LYS A 339 -10.78 36.43 20.55
C LYS A 339 -11.43 35.57 19.46
N ILE A 340 -11.74 34.30 19.72
CA ILE A 340 -12.42 33.41 18.77
C ILE A 340 -13.77 34.01 18.33
N LYS A 341 -14.56 34.56 19.26
CA LYS A 341 -15.82 35.24 18.94
C LYS A 341 -15.63 36.48 18.07
N ALA A 342 -14.56 37.23 18.26
CA ALA A 342 -14.24 38.39 17.45
C ALA A 342 -13.78 38.03 16.04
N GLU A 343 -12.91 37.06 15.91
CA GLU A 343 -12.32 36.59 14.63
C GLU A 343 -13.27 35.64 13.87
N LYS A 344 -14.30 35.08 14.53
CA LYS A 344 -15.30 34.14 13.98
C LYS A 344 -14.66 32.90 13.34
N SER A 345 -13.51 32.49 13.82
CA SER A 345 -12.82 31.29 13.33
C SER A 345 -11.90 30.70 14.38
N VAL A 346 -11.73 29.37 14.34
CA VAL A 346 -10.81 28.64 15.21
C VAL A 346 -10.28 27.39 14.48
N SER A 347 -9.00 27.11 14.67
CA SER A 347 -8.34 25.89 14.23
C SER A 347 -7.94 25.07 15.46
N PHE A 348 -8.14 23.76 15.45
CA PHE A 348 -7.66 22.90 16.54
C PHE A 348 -7.42 21.47 16.11
N MET A 349 -6.51 20.82 16.81
CA MET A 349 -6.20 19.40 16.75
C MET A 349 -6.17 18.81 18.15
N VAL A 350 -6.44 17.51 18.26
CA VAL A 350 -6.47 16.81 19.54
C VAL A 350 -5.51 15.64 19.55
N LEU A 351 -4.85 15.41 20.68
CA LEU A 351 -4.19 14.17 21.02
C LEU A 351 -5.12 13.41 21.96
N PHE A 352 -5.28 12.12 21.75
CA PHE A 352 -6.18 11.27 22.51
C PHE A 352 -5.55 9.91 22.80
N GLU A 353 -6.05 9.25 23.84
CA GLU A 353 -5.67 7.92 24.25
C GLU A 353 -6.88 6.97 24.23
N GLY A 354 -6.62 5.66 24.10
CA GLY A 354 -7.66 4.64 24.11
C GLY A 354 -8.14 4.22 22.73
N LYS A 355 -9.24 3.48 22.70
CA LYS A 355 -9.94 3.02 21.50
C LYS A 355 -11.43 3.21 21.65
N VAL A 356 -12.12 3.49 20.56
CA VAL A 356 -13.58 3.59 20.52
C VAL A 356 -14.22 2.31 21.08
N PRO A 357 -15.18 2.40 21.99
CA PRO A 357 -15.83 3.63 22.52
C PRO A 357 -15.10 4.30 23.69
N ASP A 358 -14.04 3.70 24.23
CA ASP A 358 -13.36 4.12 25.45
C ASP A 358 -12.15 5.00 25.09
N ILE A 359 -12.39 6.22 24.60
CA ILE A 359 -11.36 7.19 24.28
C ILE A 359 -11.45 8.42 25.19
N SER A 360 -10.31 9.04 25.43
CA SER A 360 -10.21 10.28 26.20
C SER A 360 -9.23 11.24 25.57
N ILE A 361 -9.51 12.53 25.68
CA ILE A 361 -8.59 13.57 25.24
C ILE A 361 -7.43 13.69 26.22
N ASP A 362 -6.22 13.72 25.69
CA ASP A 362 -4.99 14.00 26.44
C ASP A 362 -4.63 15.49 26.36
N MET A 363 -4.70 16.07 25.16
CA MET A 363 -4.31 17.44 24.91
C MET A 363 -5.01 18.00 23.68
N MET A 364 -5.27 19.30 23.67
CA MET A 364 -5.74 20.05 22.50
C MET A 364 -4.75 21.14 22.14
N ALA A 365 -4.29 21.17 20.89
CA ALA A 365 -3.65 22.36 20.32
C ALA A 365 -4.71 23.22 19.63
N ILE A 366 -4.67 24.53 19.86
CA ILE A 366 -5.66 25.49 19.37
C ILE A 366 -4.96 26.71 18.77
N CYS A 367 -5.50 27.24 17.68
CA CYS A 367 -5.03 28.44 17.03
C CYS A 367 -6.21 29.35 16.65
N CYS A 368 -6.07 30.64 16.97
CA CYS A 368 -6.97 31.69 16.53
C CYS A 368 -6.14 32.89 16.11
N LYS A 369 -5.93 33.03 14.79
CA LYS A 369 -5.06 34.05 14.18
C LYS A 369 -3.61 33.95 14.74
N ASP A 370 -3.15 34.97 15.47
CA ASP A 370 -1.78 35.04 16.03
C ASP A 370 -1.66 34.40 17.42
N SER A 371 -2.77 33.94 18.03
CA SER A 371 -2.75 33.23 19.32
C SER A 371 -2.85 31.73 19.06
N PHE A 372 -1.82 31.01 19.48
CA PHE A 372 -1.80 29.54 19.37
C PHE A 372 -1.08 28.93 20.58
N GLY A 373 -1.48 27.72 20.92
CA GLY A 373 -0.96 27.02 22.06
C GLY A 373 -1.71 25.74 22.38
N ILE A 374 -1.55 25.25 23.60
CA ILE A 374 -2.12 23.98 24.06
C ILE A 374 -3.04 24.19 25.27
N ILE A 375 -3.97 23.25 25.41
CA ILE A 375 -4.85 23.11 26.57
C ILE A 375 -4.78 21.63 27.01
N ARG A 376 -4.46 21.41 28.29
CA ARG A 376 -4.36 20.06 28.87
C ARG A 376 -5.52 19.71 29.80
N ALA A 377 -5.98 20.70 30.57
CA ALA A 377 -7.04 20.48 31.53
C ALA A 377 -8.40 20.28 30.83
N LYS A 378 -9.07 19.18 31.13
CA LYS A 378 -10.39 18.86 30.54
C LYS A 378 -11.42 19.95 30.82
N GLU A 379 -11.44 20.50 32.03
CA GLU A 379 -12.36 21.56 32.41
C GLU A 379 -12.18 22.84 31.56
N ASP A 380 -10.95 23.11 31.09
CA ASP A 380 -10.66 24.25 30.25
C ASP A 380 -11.03 23.96 28.77
N ILE A 381 -10.89 22.71 28.31
CA ILE A 381 -11.37 22.26 27.00
C ILE A 381 -12.91 22.35 26.96
N ASP A 382 -13.60 21.92 28.03
CA ASP A 382 -15.06 21.93 28.10
C ASP A 382 -15.65 23.36 28.01
N LYS A 383 -14.93 24.40 28.45
CA LYS A 383 -15.33 25.80 28.28
C LYS A 383 -15.40 26.26 26.83
N LEU A 384 -14.65 25.62 25.94
CA LEU A 384 -14.70 25.92 24.50
C LEU A 384 -16.02 25.50 23.85
N SER A 385 -16.87 24.71 24.54
CA SER A 385 -18.14 24.24 23.99
C SER A 385 -19.02 25.38 23.48
N GLU A 386 -19.01 26.56 24.12
CA GLU A 386 -19.79 27.70 23.68
C GLU A 386 -19.37 28.25 22.31
N VAL A 387 -18.10 28.21 21.98
CA VAL A 387 -17.59 28.67 20.66
C VAL A 387 -17.60 27.53 19.62
N LEU A 388 -17.51 26.28 20.06
CA LEU A 388 -17.61 25.14 19.18
C LEU A 388 -19.03 24.89 18.69
N GLN A 389 -20.04 25.19 19.54
CA GLN A 389 -21.47 25.10 19.20
C GLN A 389 -22.02 26.37 18.51
N ASP A 390 -21.26 27.46 18.45
CA ASP A 390 -21.70 28.69 17.78
C ASP A 390 -21.67 28.54 16.26
N GLU A 391 -22.83 28.61 15.61
CA GLU A 391 -22.98 28.48 14.16
C GLU A 391 -22.30 29.58 13.35
N THR A 392 -22.02 30.75 13.96
CA THR A 392 -21.38 31.88 13.31
C THR A 392 -19.84 31.76 13.24
N ILE A 393 -19.26 30.81 13.96
CA ILE A 393 -17.83 30.54 14.05
C ILE A 393 -17.43 29.39 13.10
N THR A 394 -16.45 29.64 12.26
CA THR A 394 -15.88 28.61 11.37
C THR A 394 -14.86 27.76 12.12
N LYS A 395 -14.94 26.44 11.99
CA LYS A 395 -14.02 25.46 12.58
C LYS A 395 -13.16 24.84 11.52
N PHE A 396 -11.85 24.90 11.71
CA PHE A 396 -10.86 24.21 10.88
C PHE A 396 -10.29 23.05 11.70
N VAL A 397 -10.49 21.84 11.23
CA VAL A 397 -10.17 20.62 11.97
C VAL A 397 -9.48 19.56 11.11
N TYR A 398 -8.89 18.60 11.78
CA TYR A 398 -8.40 17.37 11.18
C TYR A 398 -9.12 16.18 11.78
N ASP A 399 -9.75 15.33 10.94
CA ASP A 399 -10.55 14.16 11.35
C ASP A 399 -11.72 14.50 12.29
N VAL A 400 -12.75 15.12 11.71
CA VAL A 400 -13.97 15.50 12.43
C VAL A 400 -14.68 14.32 13.10
N LYS A 401 -14.59 13.10 12.52
CA LYS A 401 -15.17 11.88 13.09
C LYS A 401 -14.56 11.57 14.46
N MET A 402 -13.25 11.70 14.60
CA MET A 402 -12.57 11.50 15.88
C MET A 402 -13.00 12.54 16.91
N LEU A 403 -13.23 13.81 16.50
CA LEU A 403 -13.74 14.84 17.40
C LEU A 403 -15.15 14.51 17.90
N TYR A 404 -16.00 13.93 17.06
CA TYR A 404 -17.33 13.45 17.49
C TYR A 404 -17.22 12.29 18.50
N HIS A 405 -16.27 11.39 18.36
CA HIS A 405 -16.01 10.34 19.36
C HIS A 405 -15.57 10.91 20.72
N LEU A 406 -14.84 12.01 20.70
CA LEU A 406 -14.45 12.75 21.91
C LEU A 406 -15.58 13.64 22.47
N ASN A 407 -16.81 13.49 21.95
CA ASN A 407 -18.01 14.21 22.35
C ASN A 407 -17.99 15.73 22.07
N PHE A 408 -17.20 16.20 21.10
CA PHE A 408 -17.33 17.57 20.64
C PHE A 408 -18.63 17.76 19.84
N ASP A 409 -19.45 18.73 20.22
CA ASP A 409 -20.63 19.15 19.45
C ASP A 409 -20.26 20.35 18.58
N LEU A 410 -19.94 20.09 17.32
CA LEU A 410 -19.47 21.10 16.38
C LEU A 410 -20.63 21.57 15.50
N LYS A 411 -20.91 22.89 15.50
CA LYS A 411 -21.96 23.52 14.68
C LYS A 411 -21.40 24.60 13.77
N GLY A 412 -22.17 24.98 12.75
CA GLY A 412 -21.79 25.99 11.77
C GLY A 412 -20.88 25.41 10.69
N LYS A 413 -20.03 26.25 10.09
CA LYS A 413 -19.16 25.84 8.99
C LYS A 413 -17.93 25.09 9.50
N ILE A 414 -17.75 23.86 9.02
CA ILE A 414 -16.63 22.99 9.40
C ILE A 414 -15.82 22.68 8.15
N TYR A 415 -14.51 22.80 8.26
CA TYR A 415 -13.55 22.36 7.26
C TYR A 415 -12.72 21.22 7.85
N ASP A 416 -12.93 20.00 7.35
CA ASP A 416 -12.14 18.81 7.70
C ASP A 416 -11.08 18.56 6.62
N THR A 417 -9.82 18.81 6.97
CA THR A 417 -8.70 18.69 6.01
C THR A 417 -8.47 17.25 5.56
N LEU A 418 -8.76 16.26 6.41
CA LEU A 418 -8.63 14.84 6.06
C LEU A 418 -9.62 14.44 4.95
N LEU A 419 -10.90 14.78 5.13
CA LEU A 419 -11.93 14.46 4.15
C LEU A 419 -11.75 15.23 2.83
N MET A 420 -11.38 16.52 2.91
CA MET A 420 -11.10 17.33 1.72
C MET A 420 -9.91 16.78 0.91
N ALA A 421 -8.82 16.44 1.59
CA ALA A 421 -7.64 15.87 0.94
C ALA A 421 -7.92 14.51 0.30
N TYR A 422 -8.67 13.66 0.97
CA TYR A 422 -9.10 12.38 0.41
C TYR A 422 -9.93 12.55 -0.87
N LEU A 423 -10.85 13.48 -0.90
CA LEU A 423 -11.65 13.74 -2.11
C LEU A 423 -10.81 14.20 -3.29
N LEU A 424 -9.78 15.02 -3.04
CA LEU A 424 -8.85 15.52 -4.05
C LEU A 424 -7.90 14.44 -4.56
N GLU A 425 -7.38 13.59 -3.67
CA GLU A 425 -6.38 12.56 -4.03
C GLU A 425 -6.68 11.20 -3.36
N PRO A 426 -7.75 10.47 -3.77
CA PRO A 426 -8.20 9.25 -3.09
C PRO A 426 -7.24 8.06 -3.17
N ALA A 427 -6.21 8.13 -4.00
CA ALA A 427 -5.20 7.09 -4.16
C ALA A 427 -4.01 7.22 -3.18
N LYS A 428 -3.94 8.28 -2.38
CA LYS A 428 -2.88 8.43 -1.38
C LYS A 428 -3.01 7.39 -0.27
N ARG A 429 -1.86 6.91 0.20
CA ARG A 429 -1.79 5.90 1.28
C ARG A 429 -1.82 6.50 2.68
N SER A 430 -1.49 7.77 2.80
CA SER A 430 -1.47 8.51 4.06
C SER A 430 -1.94 9.94 3.81
N TYR A 431 -2.63 10.49 4.80
CA TYR A 431 -3.08 11.88 4.87
C TYR A 431 -2.55 12.56 6.14
N GLU A 432 -1.39 12.13 6.64
CA GLU A 432 -0.71 12.81 7.74
C GLU A 432 -0.43 14.28 7.39
N MET A 433 -0.30 15.12 8.39
CA MET A 433 -0.26 16.57 8.22
C MET A 433 0.85 17.03 7.27
N ASN A 434 2.04 16.43 7.34
CA ASN A 434 3.13 16.72 6.41
C ASN A 434 2.80 16.38 4.94
N VAL A 435 2.02 15.32 4.71
CA VAL A 435 1.54 14.95 3.38
C VAL A 435 0.52 15.99 2.88
N LEU A 436 -0.36 16.47 3.79
CA LEU A 436 -1.35 17.50 3.46
C LEU A 436 -0.68 18.84 3.14
N TRP A 437 0.39 19.22 3.86
CA TRP A 437 1.16 20.43 3.55
C TRP A 437 1.81 20.35 2.17
N GLN A 438 2.36 19.20 1.80
CA GLN A 438 2.87 18.98 0.44
C GLN A 438 1.79 19.11 -0.64
N MET A 439 0.55 18.64 -0.38
CA MET A 439 -0.58 18.81 -1.30
C MET A 439 -1.00 20.28 -1.47
N ALA A 440 -0.75 21.11 -0.47
CA ALA A 440 -1.11 22.50 -0.43
C ALA A 440 0.07 23.46 -0.75
N ASP A 441 1.25 22.91 -1.09
CA ASP A 441 2.50 23.66 -1.26
C ASP A 441 2.85 24.56 -0.03
N ILE A 442 2.50 24.10 1.18
CA ILE A 442 2.87 24.75 2.45
C ILE A 442 4.28 24.30 2.82
N GLU A 443 5.19 25.25 3.04
CA GLU A 443 6.56 24.97 3.46
C GLU A 443 6.62 24.56 4.93
N GLU A 444 7.33 23.48 5.24
CA GLU A 444 7.63 23.08 6.62
C GLU A 444 8.67 24.02 7.23
N GLU A 445 8.30 24.79 8.25
CA GLU A 445 9.26 25.62 8.99
C GLU A 445 10.29 24.76 9.72
N ILE A 446 9.84 23.61 10.28
CA ILE A 446 10.66 22.57 10.90
C ILE A 446 10.25 21.24 10.28
N PRO A 447 11.19 20.36 9.89
CA PRO A 447 10.85 19.06 9.34
C PRO A 447 10.00 18.23 10.30
N TRP A 448 8.89 17.70 9.79
CA TRP A 448 7.89 16.94 10.56
C TRP A 448 8.48 15.80 11.40
N GLU A 449 9.47 15.10 10.85
CA GLU A 449 10.16 14.00 11.54
C GLU A 449 11.03 14.42 12.74
N ASN A 450 11.33 15.71 12.87
CA ASN A 450 12.13 16.25 13.98
C ASN A 450 11.26 16.76 15.13
N LEU A 451 9.93 16.87 14.91
CA LEU A 451 8.97 17.35 15.89
C LEU A 451 8.51 16.19 16.79
N ASN A 452 8.40 16.44 18.09
CA ASN A 452 7.70 15.52 18.99
C ASN A 452 6.18 15.61 18.79
N GLU A 453 5.39 14.75 19.45
CA GLU A 453 3.93 14.66 19.22
C GLU A 453 3.18 15.96 19.58
N GLU A 454 3.60 16.65 20.63
CA GLU A 454 3.05 17.95 21.02
C GLU A 454 3.36 19.04 19.99
N GLU A 455 4.59 19.11 19.56
CA GLU A 455 5.04 20.06 18.54
C GLU A 455 4.32 19.83 17.20
N LYS A 456 4.13 18.57 16.80
CA LYS A 456 3.34 18.20 15.62
C LYS A 456 1.91 18.68 15.72
N LEU A 457 1.30 18.52 16.89
CA LEU A 457 -0.06 18.95 17.14
C LEU A 457 -0.21 20.47 17.02
N ILE A 458 0.71 21.22 17.61
CA ILE A 458 0.74 22.69 17.56
C ILE A 458 0.96 23.21 16.13
N CYS A 459 1.99 22.70 15.44
CA CYS A 459 2.26 23.07 14.05
C CYS A 459 1.08 22.74 13.15
N GLY A 460 0.47 21.57 13.35
CA GLY A 460 -0.73 21.16 12.65
C GLY A 460 -1.88 22.16 12.85
N ALA A 461 -2.24 22.46 14.09
CA ALA A 461 -3.35 23.38 14.43
C ALA A 461 -3.13 24.80 13.87
N ARG A 462 -1.88 25.26 13.86
CA ARG A 462 -1.50 26.59 13.34
C ARG A 462 -1.76 26.74 11.84
N HIS A 463 -1.48 25.69 11.06
CA HIS A 463 -1.60 25.72 9.59
C HIS A 463 -2.97 25.22 9.07
N LEU A 464 -3.86 24.71 9.93
CA LEU A 464 -5.15 24.14 9.49
C LEU A 464 -6.02 25.12 8.72
N ALA A 465 -6.08 26.40 9.14
CA ALA A 465 -6.93 27.39 8.49
C ALA A 465 -6.49 27.66 7.05
N ASP A 466 -5.19 27.81 6.81
CA ASP A 466 -4.65 28.09 5.47
C ASP A 466 -4.70 26.84 4.60
N LEU A 467 -4.33 25.67 5.15
CA LEU A 467 -4.49 24.39 4.48
C LEU A 467 -5.95 24.16 4.05
N SER A 468 -6.89 24.39 4.96
CA SER A 468 -8.31 24.21 4.68
C SER A 468 -8.82 25.10 3.54
N LYS A 469 -8.39 26.37 3.51
CA LYS A 469 -8.78 27.30 2.42
C LYS A 469 -8.23 26.81 1.06
N ILE A 470 -6.95 26.43 1.00
CA ILE A 470 -6.33 25.92 -0.23
C ILE A 470 -7.04 24.65 -0.72
N LEU A 471 -7.34 23.71 0.19
CA LEU A 471 -8.05 22.48 -0.18
C LEU A 471 -9.50 22.77 -0.61
N ALA A 472 -10.18 23.69 0.05
CA ALA A 472 -11.56 24.08 -0.30
C ALA A 472 -11.61 24.77 -1.69
N ASP A 473 -10.64 25.63 -2.03
CA ASP A 473 -10.53 26.25 -3.34
C ASP A 473 -10.31 25.19 -4.42
N LYS A 474 -9.42 24.22 -4.19
CA LYS A 474 -9.21 23.07 -5.08
C LYS A 474 -10.48 22.23 -5.25
N LEU A 475 -11.24 21.97 -4.17
CA LEU A 475 -12.53 21.28 -4.26
C LEU A 475 -13.56 22.06 -5.08
N ALA A 476 -13.57 23.38 -4.98
CA ALA A 476 -14.45 24.24 -5.75
C ALA A 476 -14.11 24.20 -7.26
N ASP A 477 -12.83 24.30 -7.61
CA ASP A 477 -12.34 24.19 -8.99
C ASP A 477 -12.69 22.82 -9.58
N GLU A 478 -12.62 21.77 -8.79
CA GLU A 478 -12.98 20.41 -9.19
C GLU A 478 -14.48 20.08 -9.09
N LYS A 479 -15.31 21.03 -8.65
CA LYS A 479 -16.78 20.90 -8.49
C LYS A 479 -17.20 19.80 -7.49
N MET A 480 -16.42 19.59 -6.44
CA MET A 480 -16.68 18.57 -5.41
C MET A 480 -17.18 19.13 -4.06
N VAL A 481 -17.47 20.44 -3.97
CA VAL A 481 -17.97 21.08 -2.73
C VAL A 481 -19.25 20.41 -2.23
N ASN A 482 -20.23 20.18 -3.11
CA ASN A 482 -21.47 19.51 -2.72
C ASN A 482 -21.25 18.08 -2.20
N LEU A 483 -20.32 17.35 -2.82
CA LEU A 483 -19.95 16.00 -2.38
C LEU A 483 -19.37 16.04 -0.95
N TYR A 484 -18.51 17.02 -0.66
CA TYR A 484 -17.95 17.23 0.66
C TYR A 484 -19.03 17.63 1.68
N GLU A 485 -19.75 18.72 1.43
CA GLU A 485 -20.67 19.33 2.40
C GLU A 485 -21.97 18.52 2.63
N GLN A 486 -22.49 17.86 1.58
CA GLN A 486 -23.79 17.18 1.66
C GLN A 486 -23.67 15.66 1.87
N ILE A 487 -22.52 15.07 1.61
CA ILE A 487 -22.36 13.61 1.68
C ILE A 487 -21.30 13.23 2.73
N GLU A 488 -20.03 13.63 2.52
CA GLU A 488 -18.93 13.11 3.35
C GLU A 488 -18.89 13.70 4.76
N LEU A 489 -19.07 15.01 4.90
CA LEU A 489 -19.02 15.66 6.20
C LEU A 489 -20.15 15.23 7.15
N PRO A 490 -21.45 15.18 6.73
CA PRO A 490 -22.51 14.67 7.58
C PRO A 490 -22.33 13.19 7.94
N LEU A 491 -21.79 12.39 7.00
CA LEU A 491 -21.55 10.97 7.22
C LEU A 491 -20.59 10.70 8.39
N ALA A 492 -19.62 11.58 8.63
CA ALA A 492 -18.67 11.41 9.72
C ALA A 492 -19.36 11.30 11.10
N LYS A 493 -20.40 12.14 11.34
CA LYS A 493 -21.19 12.06 12.58
C LYS A 493 -21.98 10.77 12.70
N MET A 494 -22.60 10.34 11.59
CA MET A 494 -23.33 9.08 11.56
C MET A 494 -22.44 7.87 11.83
N LEU A 495 -21.25 7.83 11.19
CA LEU A 495 -20.28 6.75 11.41
C LEU A 495 -19.79 6.73 12.87
N CYS A 496 -19.52 7.88 13.44
CA CYS A 496 -19.23 7.99 14.88
C CYS A 496 -20.34 7.36 15.75
N ASP A 497 -21.61 7.66 15.46
CA ASP A 497 -22.75 7.08 16.21
C ASP A 497 -22.77 5.54 16.07
N MET A 498 -22.57 5.00 14.85
CA MET A 498 -22.51 3.56 14.59
C MET A 498 -21.34 2.88 15.33
N GLU A 499 -20.14 3.46 15.24
CA GLU A 499 -18.94 2.95 15.88
C GLU A 499 -19.05 2.96 17.41
N THR A 500 -19.60 4.03 17.97
CA THR A 500 -19.83 4.17 19.44
C THR A 500 -20.85 3.15 19.95
N VAL A 501 -21.92 2.92 19.19
CA VAL A 501 -22.92 1.91 19.51
C VAL A 501 -22.35 0.48 19.39
N GLY A 502 -21.71 0.17 18.28
CA GLY A 502 -21.25 -1.18 17.95
C GLY A 502 -22.40 -2.18 17.75
N ILE A 503 -22.08 -3.41 17.39
CA ILE A 503 -23.05 -4.50 17.23
C ILE A 503 -22.90 -5.55 18.33
N TYR A 504 -24.02 -5.99 18.91
CA TYR A 504 -24.04 -7.02 19.94
C TYR A 504 -23.73 -8.40 19.33
N ILE A 505 -22.91 -9.17 20.03
CA ILE A 505 -22.58 -10.56 19.69
C ILE A 505 -22.86 -11.47 20.88
N ASN A 506 -23.50 -12.61 20.62
CA ASN A 506 -23.79 -13.60 21.65
C ASN A 506 -22.52 -14.42 21.97
N GLU A 507 -21.84 -14.06 23.07
CA GLU A 507 -20.55 -14.63 23.48
C GLU A 507 -20.66 -16.14 23.78
N GLN A 508 -21.78 -16.61 24.38
CA GLN A 508 -21.98 -18.02 24.67
C GLN A 508 -22.10 -18.85 23.38
N LYS A 509 -22.91 -18.38 22.41
CA LYS A 509 -23.04 -19.04 21.11
C LYS A 509 -21.72 -19.05 20.33
N LEU A 510 -20.93 -17.98 20.49
CA LEU A 510 -19.60 -17.89 19.87
C LEU A 510 -18.65 -18.94 20.46
N ASP A 511 -18.64 -19.12 21.79
CA ASP A 511 -17.82 -20.10 22.46
C ASP A 511 -18.24 -21.54 22.11
N ASP A 512 -19.55 -21.83 22.09
CA ASP A 512 -20.07 -23.13 21.68
C ASP A 512 -19.69 -23.46 20.22
N MET A 513 -19.78 -22.49 19.33
CA MET A 513 -19.36 -22.64 17.92
C MET A 513 -17.86 -22.84 17.79
N ASN A 514 -17.06 -22.13 18.55
CA ASN A 514 -15.60 -22.24 18.54
C ASN A 514 -15.16 -23.64 18.99
N GLU A 515 -15.79 -24.17 20.05
CA GLU A 515 -15.52 -25.53 20.54
C GLU A 515 -15.91 -26.60 19.48
N GLN A 516 -17.08 -26.44 18.86
CA GLN A 516 -17.51 -27.37 17.79
C GLN A 516 -16.55 -27.35 16.60
N MET A 517 -16.15 -26.17 16.16
CA MET A 517 -15.24 -26.01 15.02
C MET A 517 -13.84 -26.55 15.35
N TYR A 518 -13.35 -26.36 16.57
CA TYR A 518 -12.09 -26.94 17.04
C TYR A 518 -12.11 -28.49 16.95
N LYS A 519 -13.19 -29.14 17.40
CA LYS A 519 -13.34 -30.58 17.30
C LYS A 519 -13.31 -31.07 15.84
N GLN A 520 -13.97 -30.33 14.92
CA GLN A 520 -13.98 -30.68 13.50
C GLN A 520 -12.59 -30.50 12.85
N ILE A 521 -11.88 -29.41 13.18
CA ILE A 521 -10.51 -29.16 12.69
C ILE A 521 -9.56 -30.27 13.18
N THR A 522 -9.63 -30.64 14.46
CA THR A 522 -8.81 -31.70 15.03
C THR A 522 -9.06 -33.06 14.35
N ALA A 523 -10.33 -33.40 14.06
CA ALA A 523 -10.65 -34.63 13.33
C ALA A 523 -10.08 -34.62 11.90
N LEU A 524 -10.18 -33.45 11.18
CA LEU A 524 -9.58 -33.30 9.86
C LEU A 524 -8.05 -33.37 9.88
N GLU A 525 -7.40 -32.83 10.90
CA GLU A 525 -5.94 -32.96 11.09
C GLU A 525 -5.52 -34.43 11.19
N GLN A 526 -6.23 -35.23 11.99
CA GLN A 526 -5.97 -36.67 12.13
C GLN A 526 -6.15 -37.39 10.79
N ASP A 527 -7.29 -37.17 10.10
CA ASP A 527 -7.55 -37.74 8.77
C ASP A 527 -6.41 -37.37 7.76
N ILE A 528 -5.96 -36.12 7.78
CA ILE A 528 -4.88 -35.66 6.89
C ILE A 528 -3.55 -36.34 7.23
N TYR A 529 -3.21 -36.47 8.50
CA TYR A 529 -2.00 -37.16 8.93
C TYR A 529 -2.00 -38.64 8.62
N GLU A 530 -3.15 -39.32 8.77
CA GLU A 530 -3.31 -40.73 8.37
C GLU A 530 -3.12 -40.91 6.86
N LEU A 531 -3.74 -40.05 6.04
CA LEU A 531 -3.59 -40.08 4.59
C LEU A 531 -2.19 -39.66 4.11
N ALA A 532 -1.52 -38.84 4.83
CA ALA A 532 -0.13 -38.42 4.56
C ALA A 532 0.90 -39.48 5.06
N GLY A 533 0.52 -40.29 6.06
CA GLY A 533 1.40 -41.26 6.72
C GLY A 533 2.47 -40.61 7.62
N GLU A 534 2.32 -39.35 8.00
CA GLU A 534 3.16 -38.62 8.96
C GLU A 534 2.52 -37.32 9.44
N ILE A 535 2.99 -36.84 10.59
CA ILE A 535 2.58 -35.54 11.16
C ILE A 535 3.44 -34.42 10.54
N PHE A 536 2.80 -33.38 10.05
CA PHE A 536 3.44 -32.21 9.48
C PHE A 536 2.60 -30.94 9.70
N ASN A 537 3.19 -29.75 9.48
CA ASN A 537 2.41 -28.51 9.58
C ASN A 537 1.61 -28.27 8.30
N ILE A 538 0.29 -28.53 8.35
CA ILE A 538 -0.65 -28.38 7.22
C ILE A 538 -0.72 -26.90 6.73
N ASN A 539 -0.50 -25.94 7.63
CA ASN A 539 -0.47 -24.51 7.32
C ASN A 539 0.85 -24.05 6.69
N SER A 540 1.89 -24.92 6.64
CA SER A 540 3.14 -24.61 5.96
C SER A 540 3.05 -24.99 4.47
N PRO A 541 3.03 -24.01 3.52
CA PRO A 541 2.94 -24.33 2.09
C PRO A 541 4.09 -25.21 1.61
N LYS A 542 5.28 -25.09 2.26
CA LYS A 542 6.45 -25.88 1.92
C LYS A 542 6.30 -27.34 2.32
N GLN A 543 5.94 -27.61 3.60
CA GLN A 543 5.75 -28.97 4.08
C GLN A 543 4.60 -29.65 3.37
N LEU A 544 3.48 -28.96 3.20
CA LEU A 544 2.35 -29.46 2.44
C LEU A 544 2.72 -29.78 0.98
N GLY A 545 3.49 -28.91 0.33
CA GLY A 545 3.99 -29.18 -1.03
C GLY A 545 4.88 -30.41 -1.11
N ASP A 546 5.75 -30.63 -0.11
CA ASP A 546 6.60 -31.83 -0.03
C ASP A 546 5.76 -33.10 0.13
N ILE A 547 4.73 -33.07 0.99
CA ILE A 547 3.81 -34.22 1.15
C ILE A 547 3.04 -34.50 -0.15
N LEU A 548 2.40 -33.49 -0.74
CA LEU A 548 1.53 -33.70 -1.89
C LEU A 548 2.31 -34.12 -3.16
N PHE A 549 3.39 -33.41 -3.47
CA PHE A 549 4.07 -33.53 -4.76
C PHE A 549 5.28 -34.46 -4.72
N ASN A 550 6.02 -34.53 -3.59
CA ASN A 550 7.20 -35.38 -3.49
C ASN A 550 6.90 -36.76 -2.87
N LYS A 551 6.07 -36.84 -1.80
CA LYS A 551 5.76 -38.10 -1.13
C LYS A 551 4.58 -38.82 -1.79
N LEU A 552 3.45 -38.16 -1.98
CA LEU A 552 2.25 -38.77 -2.59
C LEU A 552 2.31 -38.75 -4.14
N GLY A 553 3.28 -38.07 -4.77
CA GLY A 553 3.50 -38.09 -6.20
C GLY A 553 2.42 -37.44 -7.05
N LEU A 554 1.63 -36.52 -6.48
CA LEU A 554 0.57 -35.82 -7.21
C LEU A 554 1.17 -34.88 -8.28
N PRO A 555 0.45 -34.60 -9.39
CA PRO A 555 0.95 -33.74 -10.45
C PRO A 555 1.10 -32.28 -9.97
N ALA A 556 2.30 -31.73 -10.14
CA ALA A 556 2.61 -30.35 -9.75
C ALA A 556 2.22 -29.38 -10.87
N LEU A 557 1.05 -28.74 -10.77
CA LEU A 557 0.49 -27.88 -11.80
C LEU A 557 1.20 -26.51 -11.89
N LYS A 558 1.76 -26.02 -10.78
CA LYS A 558 2.39 -24.69 -10.73
C LYS A 558 3.56 -24.65 -9.74
N LYS A 559 4.71 -24.12 -10.20
CA LYS A 559 5.87 -23.86 -9.35
C LYS A 559 5.96 -22.39 -8.97
N THR A 560 6.42 -22.11 -7.75
CA THR A 560 6.75 -20.77 -7.25
C THR A 560 8.26 -20.64 -7.08
N LYS A 561 8.76 -19.43 -6.81
CA LYS A 561 10.19 -19.20 -6.52
C LYS A 561 10.70 -20.02 -5.32
N THR A 562 9.82 -20.41 -4.40
CA THR A 562 10.16 -21.09 -3.13
C THR A 562 9.71 -22.54 -3.06
N GLY A 563 9.15 -23.11 -4.14
CA GLY A 563 8.68 -24.49 -4.20
C GLY A 563 7.39 -24.67 -5.01
N TYR A 564 6.61 -25.71 -4.69
CA TYR A 564 5.34 -25.97 -5.36
C TYR A 564 4.21 -25.08 -4.80
N SER A 565 3.33 -24.61 -5.67
CA SER A 565 2.14 -23.86 -5.23
C SER A 565 1.10 -24.81 -4.63
N THR A 566 0.62 -24.49 -3.44
CA THR A 566 -0.48 -25.19 -2.75
C THR A 566 -1.68 -24.26 -2.53
N ASN A 567 -1.86 -23.24 -3.40
CA ASN A 567 -3.02 -22.35 -3.32
C ASN A 567 -4.33 -23.11 -3.62
N ALA A 568 -5.48 -22.53 -3.24
CA ALA A 568 -6.78 -23.16 -3.40
C ALA A 568 -7.04 -23.62 -4.83
N GLU A 569 -6.74 -22.77 -5.83
CA GLU A 569 -6.92 -23.09 -7.26
C GLU A 569 -6.16 -24.35 -7.70
N VAL A 570 -4.91 -24.50 -7.23
CA VAL A 570 -4.11 -25.72 -7.54
C VAL A 570 -4.70 -26.95 -6.87
N LEU A 571 -5.16 -26.84 -5.61
CA LEU A 571 -5.76 -27.93 -4.89
C LEU A 571 -7.14 -28.33 -5.47
N GLU A 572 -7.98 -27.37 -5.82
CA GLU A 572 -9.27 -27.62 -6.47
C GLU A 572 -9.13 -28.40 -7.77
N ASN A 573 -8.12 -28.08 -8.60
CA ASN A 573 -7.82 -28.85 -9.80
C ASN A 573 -7.32 -30.29 -9.51
N LEU A 574 -6.92 -30.57 -8.28
CA LEU A 574 -6.44 -31.90 -7.85
C LEU A 574 -7.46 -32.64 -6.99
N ILE A 575 -8.70 -32.16 -6.85
CA ILE A 575 -9.69 -32.68 -5.90
C ILE A 575 -10.01 -34.18 -6.11
N TYR A 576 -9.97 -34.62 -7.34
CA TYR A 576 -10.20 -36.04 -7.70
C TYR A 576 -8.93 -36.89 -7.74
N ALA A 577 -7.75 -36.28 -7.54
CA ALA A 577 -6.49 -37.00 -7.65
C ALA A 577 -6.15 -37.79 -6.37
N HIS A 578 -6.56 -37.30 -5.19
CA HIS A 578 -6.31 -37.99 -3.91
C HIS A 578 -7.28 -37.49 -2.82
N PRO A 579 -7.81 -38.37 -1.94
CA PRO A 579 -8.76 -37.99 -0.88
C PRO A 579 -8.23 -36.91 0.08
N ILE A 580 -6.93 -36.84 0.30
CA ILE A 580 -6.27 -35.85 1.16
C ILE A 580 -6.57 -34.40 0.72
N ILE A 581 -6.77 -34.18 -0.59
CA ILE A 581 -6.98 -32.83 -1.13
C ILE A 581 -8.28 -32.20 -0.62
N ALA A 582 -9.39 -32.97 -0.66
CA ALA A 582 -10.67 -32.51 -0.13
C ALA A 582 -10.55 -32.17 1.37
N LYS A 583 -9.88 -33.01 2.15
CA LYS A 583 -9.67 -32.80 3.59
C LYS A 583 -8.82 -31.55 3.87
N ILE A 584 -7.80 -31.30 3.06
CA ILE A 584 -6.97 -30.09 3.19
C ILE A 584 -7.77 -28.83 2.85
N LEU A 585 -8.61 -28.85 1.83
CA LEU A 585 -9.48 -27.73 1.48
C LEU A 585 -10.47 -27.43 2.61
N ASP A 586 -11.13 -28.46 3.16
CA ASP A 586 -12.05 -28.34 4.29
C ASP A 586 -11.32 -27.82 5.56
N TYR A 587 -10.16 -28.40 5.88
CA TYR A 587 -9.32 -27.94 6.99
C TYR A 587 -8.96 -26.46 6.87
N ARG A 588 -8.49 -26.03 5.71
CA ARG A 588 -8.11 -24.62 5.47
C ARG A 588 -9.29 -23.68 5.57
N MET A 589 -10.45 -24.07 5.05
CA MET A 589 -11.68 -23.31 5.15
C MET A 589 -12.08 -23.12 6.62
N LEU A 590 -12.21 -24.23 7.38
CA LEU A 590 -12.60 -24.16 8.80
C LEU A 590 -11.57 -23.46 9.66
N ASN A 591 -10.28 -23.70 9.45
CA ASN A 591 -9.21 -23.03 10.19
C ASN A 591 -9.19 -21.52 9.93
N LYS A 592 -9.40 -21.09 8.69
CA LYS A 592 -9.54 -19.65 8.35
C LYS A 592 -10.76 -19.04 9.04
N LEU A 593 -11.92 -19.72 9.01
CA LEU A 593 -13.14 -19.25 9.67
C LEU A 593 -12.93 -19.13 11.19
N LYS A 594 -12.32 -20.14 11.81
CA LYS A 594 -12.02 -20.12 13.24
C LYS A 594 -11.09 -18.96 13.59
N THR A 595 -9.92 -18.88 12.98
CA THR A 595 -8.88 -17.92 13.36
C THR A 595 -9.27 -16.47 12.99
N THR A 596 -9.89 -16.26 11.83
CA THR A 596 -10.22 -14.91 11.36
C THR A 596 -11.50 -14.37 12.01
N TYR A 597 -12.52 -15.22 12.17
CA TYR A 597 -13.81 -14.74 12.67
C TYR A 597 -14.06 -15.13 14.13
N LEU A 598 -13.98 -16.41 14.53
CA LEU A 598 -14.36 -16.77 15.90
C LEU A 598 -13.35 -16.25 16.94
N ASP A 599 -12.07 -16.58 16.78
CA ASP A 599 -11.02 -16.12 17.68
C ASP A 599 -10.82 -14.60 17.57
N GLY A 600 -10.82 -14.08 16.33
CA GLY A 600 -10.67 -12.65 16.07
C GLY A 600 -11.81 -11.80 16.63
N LEU A 601 -13.07 -12.22 16.47
CA LEU A 601 -14.24 -11.52 17.04
C LEU A 601 -14.23 -11.58 18.56
N LYS A 602 -13.91 -12.75 19.15
CA LYS A 602 -13.88 -12.92 20.60
C LYS A 602 -12.89 -11.96 21.27
N ALA A 603 -11.72 -11.77 20.66
CA ALA A 603 -10.69 -10.86 21.17
C ALA A 603 -11.09 -9.37 21.12
N LEU A 604 -12.08 -9.02 20.29
CA LEU A 604 -12.54 -7.64 20.07
C LEU A 604 -13.88 -7.31 20.71
N ILE A 605 -14.46 -8.24 21.48
CA ILE A 605 -15.67 -7.95 22.26
C ILE A 605 -15.29 -6.99 23.39
N ASN A 606 -15.90 -5.81 23.41
CA ASN A 606 -15.73 -4.88 24.52
C ASN A 606 -16.39 -5.48 25.78
N PRO A 607 -15.66 -5.64 26.89
CA PRO A 607 -16.15 -6.31 28.10
C PRO A 607 -17.31 -5.55 28.81
N GLN A 608 -17.40 -4.24 28.61
CA GLN A 608 -18.43 -3.40 29.23
C GLN A 608 -19.73 -3.38 28.41
N THR A 609 -19.61 -3.14 27.09
CA THR A 609 -20.77 -3.04 26.19
C THR A 609 -21.26 -4.39 25.67
N LYS A 610 -20.43 -5.44 25.75
CA LYS A 610 -20.68 -6.76 25.13
C LYS A 610 -20.89 -6.67 23.61
N ARG A 611 -20.37 -5.63 22.99
CA ARG A 611 -20.50 -5.32 21.57
C ARG A 611 -19.13 -5.30 20.88
N ILE A 612 -19.15 -5.40 19.58
CA ILE A 612 -18.00 -5.21 18.71
C ILE A 612 -18.13 -3.82 18.09
N HIS A 613 -17.10 -3.00 18.29
CA HIS A 613 -17.01 -1.63 17.79
C HIS A 613 -16.03 -1.60 16.61
N THR A 614 -16.54 -1.87 15.40
CA THR A 614 -15.73 -1.80 14.16
C THR A 614 -15.51 -0.35 13.78
N SER A 615 -14.37 -0.04 13.16
CA SER A 615 -14.10 1.28 12.58
C SER A 615 -14.54 1.31 11.11
N PHE A 616 -15.32 2.31 10.70
CA PHE A 616 -15.69 2.59 9.32
C PHE A 616 -14.79 3.68 8.73
N ASN A 617 -13.94 3.33 7.79
CA ASN A 617 -12.96 4.26 7.22
C ASN A 617 -13.53 4.89 5.94
N GLN A 618 -13.63 6.24 5.92
CA GLN A 618 -14.07 7.02 4.75
C GLN A 618 -12.96 7.25 3.73
N THR A 619 -11.68 7.19 4.13
CA THR A 619 -10.53 7.70 3.38
C THR A 619 -9.60 6.62 2.84
N VAL A 620 -10.07 5.35 2.76
CA VAL A 620 -9.22 4.21 2.37
C VAL A 620 -9.43 3.76 0.93
N THR A 621 -10.68 3.80 0.43
CA THR A 621 -10.98 3.25 -0.90
C THR A 621 -10.98 4.32 -1.97
N GLU A 622 -10.40 4.05 -3.13
CA GLU A 622 -10.36 4.99 -4.27
C GLU A 622 -11.74 5.17 -4.95
N THR A 623 -12.70 4.30 -4.66
CA THR A 623 -14.07 4.34 -5.24
C THR A 623 -15.08 5.11 -4.42
N GLY A 624 -14.72 5.56 -3.22
CA GLY A 624 -15.64 6.18 -2.27
C GLY A 624 -16.40 5.20 -1.38
N ARG A 625 -16.25 3.87 -1.54
CA ARG A 625 -16.83 2.88 -0.63
C ARG A 625 -16.23 3.02 0.77
N LEU A 626 -17.02 2.77 1.80
CA LEU A 626 -16.50 2.59 3.15
C LEU A 626 -15.72 1.28 3.23
N SER A 627 -14.69 1.26 4.06
CA SER A 627 -14.07 0.01 4.50
C SER A 627 -14.25 -0.16 6.00
N SER A 628 -14.29 -1.40 6.47
CA SER A 628 -14.43 -1.74 7.87
C SER A 628 -13.13 -2.39 8.37
N SER A 629 -12.67 -2.02 9.56
CA SER A 629 -11.47 -2.56 10.19
C SER A 629 -11.66 -2.74 11.70
N GLU A 630 -10.87 -3.60 12.28
CA GLU A 630 -10.84 -3.93 13.73
C GLU A 630 -12.21 -4.26 14.37
N PRO A 631 -12.93 -5.29 13.85
CA PRO A 631 -12.67 -6.20 12.74
C PRO A 631 -13.34 -5.77 11.43
N ASN A 632 -12.92 -6.35 10.29
CA ASN A 632 -13.64 -6.14 9.04
C ASN A 632 -14.92 -6.98 9.00
N LEU A 633 -16.06 -6.38 9.34
CA LEU A 633 -17.37 -7.03 9.34
C LEU A 633 -17.99 -7.13 7.93
N GLN A 634 -17.50 -6.35 6.95
CA GLN A 634 -17.98 -6.38 5.57
C GLN A 634 -17.56 -7.65 4.81
N ASN A 635 -16.55 -8.38 5.31
CA ASN A 635 -16.02 -9.60 4.68
C ASN A 635 -16.61 -10.90 5.23
N ILE A 636 -17.59 -10.86 6.13
CA ILE A 636 -18.25 -12.07 6.64
C ILE A 636 -19.08 -12.71 5.50
N PRO A 637 -18.79 -13.98 5.12
CA PRO A 637 -19.46 -14.63 3.99
C PRO A 637 -20.97 -14.66 4.14
N VAL A 638 -21.68 -14.38 3.04
CA VAL A 638 -23.18 -14.40 3.02
C VAL A 638 -23.73 -15.72 2.52
N ARG A 639 -23.07 -16.32 1.51
CA ARG A 639 -23.65 -17.43 0.73
C ARG A 639 -23.32 -18.80 1.29
N THR A 640 -22.26 -18.93 2.09
CA THR A 640 -21.86 -20.23 2.64
C THR A 640 -22.65 -20.56 3.91
N ALA A 641 -22.85 -21.84 4.19
CA ALA A 641 -23.53 -22.30 5.41
C ALA A 641 -22.79 -21.84 6.67
N GLU A 642 -21.45 -21.85 6.63
CA GLU A 642 -20.58 -21.40 7.70
C GLU A 642 -20.68 -19.90 7.94
N GLY A 643 -20.72 -19.11 6.86
CA GLY A 643 -20.91 -17.67 6.95
C GLY A 643 -22.26 -17.29 7.58
N LYS A 644 -23.34 -18.02 7.23
CA LYS A 644 -24.64 -17.85 7.89
C LYS A 644 -24.59 -18.17 9.38
N LYS A 645 -23.84 -19.22 9.78
CA LYS A 645 -23.63 -19.53 11.21
C LYS A 645 -22.91 -18.39 11.93
N ILE A 646 -21.89 -17.79 11.33
CA ILE A 646 -21.17 -16.63 11.92
C ILE A 646 -22.12 -15.44 12.04
N ARG A 647 -22.93 -15.14 11.00
CA ARG A 647 -23.91 -14.05 11.05
C ARG A 647 -24.99 -14.27 12.10
N SER A 648 -25.34 -15.53 12.43
CA SER A 648 -26.31 -15.85 13.48
C SER A 648 -25.83 -15.54 14.90
N LEU A 649 -24.52 -15.25 15.10
CA LEU A 649 -23.96 -14.79 16.37
C LEU A 649 -24.34 -13.34 16.70
N PHE A 650 -24.63 -12.54 15.67
CA PHE A 650 -24.97 -11.13 15.82
C PHE A 650 -26.49 -10.99 16.04
N GLU A 651 -26.84 -10.59 17.23
CA GLU A 651 -28.21 -10.49 17.72
C GLU A 651 -28.53 -9.03 18.11
N PRO A 652 -29.80 -8.67 18.30
CA PRO A 652 -30.16 -7.37 18.87
C PRO A 652 -29.65 -7.29 20.32
N GLY A 653 -29.16 -6.11 20.71
CA GLY A 653 -28.73 -5.87 22.08
C GLY A 653 -29.91 -5.70 23.04
N GLU A 654 -29.59 -5.52 24.31
CA GLU A 654 -30.61 -5.33 25.36
C GLU A 654 -31.53 -4.14 25.04
N GLY A 655 -32.86 -4.36 25.14
CA GLY A 655 -33.90 -3.38 24.82
C GLY A 655 -34.28 -3.30 23.34
N TYR A 656 -33.81 -4.22 22.51
CA TYR A 656 -34.17 -4.39 21.09
C TYR A 656 -34.66 -5.81 20.84
N ASP A 657 -35.50 -5.99 19.82
CA ASP A 657 -36.18 -7.27 19.57
C ASP A 657 -35.66 -7.99 18.33
N TYR A 658 -35.25 -7.26 17.32
CA TYR A 658 -34.85 -7.82 16.02
C TYR A 658 -33.65 -7.07 15.41
N ILE A 659 -32.91 -7.79 14.55
CA ILE A 659 -32.04 -7.20 13.55
C ILE A 659 -32.88 -7.00 12.29
N LEU A 660 -32.80 -5.81 11.69
CA LEU A 660 -33.42 -5.47 10.43
C LEU A 660 -32.33 -5.18 9.39
N SER A 661 -32.47 -5.74 8.20
CA SER A 661 -31.59 -5.52 7.05
C SER A 661 -32.38 -4.86 5.92
N ALA A 662 -31.84 -3.79 5.37
CA ALA A 662 -32.34 -3.12 4.16
C ALA A 662 -31.23 -3.11 3.10
N ASP A 663 -31.46 -3.82 2.01
CA ASP A 663 -30.48 -4.09 0.95
C ASP A 663 -30.97 -3.55 -0.40
N TYR A 664 -30.11 -2.82 -1.14
CA TYR A 664 -30.46 -2.39 -2.48
C TYR A 664 -30.52 -3.58 -3.45
N SER A 665 -31.62 -3.67 -4.18
CA SER A 665 -31.77 -4.69 -5.22
C SER A 665 -31.04 -4.27 -6.49
N GLN A 666 -29.90 -4.91 -6.77
CA GLN A 666 -29.10 -4.77 -8.00
C GLN A 666 -28.71 -3.33 -8.35
N ILE A 667 -28.25 -2.55 -7.36
CA ILE A 667 -27.97 -1.12 -7.50
C ILE A 667 -27.01 -0.81 -8.65
N GLU A 668 -25.92 -1.59 -8.79
CA GLU A 668 -24.89 -1.34 -9.83
C GLU A 668 -25.47 -1.54 -11.26
N LEU A 669 -26.36 -2.51 -11.45
CA LEU A 669 -27.05 -2.72 -12.74
C LEU A 669 -28.08 -1.62 -13.04
N ARG A 670 -28.75 -1.07 -12.02
CA ARG A 670 -29.67 0.07 -12.16
C ARG A 670 -28.92 1.36 -12.51
N ILE A 671 -27.75 1.57 -11.89
CA ILE A 671 -26.85 2.69 -12.23
C ILE A 671 -26.33 2.54 -13.67
N MET A 672 -25.94 1.32 -14.06
CA MET A 672 -25.55 1.02 -15.44
C MET A 672 -26.69 1.34 -16.44
N ALA A 673 -27.92 0.93 -16.15
CA ALA A 673 -29.09 1.23 -16.96
C ALA A 673 -29.27 2.76 -17.15
N HIS A 674 -29.10 3.52 -16.05
CA HIS A 674 -29.21 4.98 -16.09
C HIS A 674 -28.10 5.63 -16.92
N MET A 675 -26.83 5.24 -16.68
CA MET A 675 -25.66 5.85 -17.32
C MET A 675 -25.53 5.48 -18.79
N SER A 676 -25.82 4.22 -19.13
CA SER A 676 -25.74 3.74 -20.52
C SER A 676 -26.95 4.09 -21.37
N GLU A 677 -28.06 4.50 -20.77
CA GLU A 677 -29.37 4.73 -21.42
C GLU A 677 -29.82 3.52 -22.24
N ASP A 678 -29.38 2.33 -21.88
CA ASP A 678 -29.72 1.11 -22.59
C ASP A 678 -31.22 0.79 -22.44
N LYS A 679 -31.91 0.70 -23.55
CA LYS A 679 -33.38 0.51 -23.59
C LYS A 679 -33.80 -0.81 -22.94
N HIS A 680 -33.06 -1.89 -23.18
CA HIS A 680 -33.38 -3.22 -22.64
C HIS A 680 -33.26 -3.24 -21.12
N PHE A 681 -32.20 -2.60 -20.57
CA PHE A 681 -32.04 -2.48 -19.13
C PHE A 681 -33.12 -1.61 -18.49
N ILE A 682 -33.42 -0.46 -19.12
CA ILE A 682 -34.45 0.47 -18.63
C ILE A 682 -35.80 -0.23 -18.64
N ASP A 683 -36.20 -0.87 -19.76
CA ASP A 683 -37.47 -1.57 -19.87
C ASP A 683 -37.60 -2.69 -18.86
N ALA A 684 -36.58 -3.54 -18.69
CA ALA A 684 -36.60 -4.62 -17.72
C ALA A 684 -36.79 -4.10 -16.28
N PHE A 685 -36.08 -3.06 -15.88
CA PHE A 685 -36.18 -2.52 -14.52
C PHE A 685 -37.50 -1.72 -14.30
N CYS A 686 -38.01 -1.01 -15.29
CA CYS A 686 -39.27 -0.26 -15.17
C CYS A 686 -40.47 -1.20 -15.10
N HIS A 687 -40.40 -2.39 -15.74
CA HIS A 687 -41.46 -3.41 -15.69
C HIS A 687 -41.21 -4.47 -14.62
N ASN A 688 -40.28 -4.24 -13.72
CA ASN A 688 -39.90 -5.14 -12.61
C ASN A 688 -39.60 -6.58 -13.05
N GLN A 689 -38.95 -6.74 -14.22
CA GLN A 689 -38.50 -8.04 -14.75
C GLN A 689 -37.15 -8.40 -14.15
N ASP A 690 -36.90 -9.70 -13.99
CA ASP A 690 -35.57 -10.17 -13.58
C ASP A 690 -34.56 -9.92 -14.71
N ILE A 691 -33.65 -8.97 -14.51
CA ILE A 691 -32.68 -8.56 -15.51
C ILE A 691 -31.77 -9.70 -15.99
N HIS A 692 -31.46 -10.65 -15.11
CA HIS A 692 -30.61 -11.80 -15.48
C HIS A 692 -31.37 -12.77 -16.38
N THR A 693 -32.68 -12.94 -16.18
CA THR A 693 -33.54 -13.72 -17.03
C THR A 693 -33.74 -13.03 -18.37
N ALA A 694 -34.03 -11.74 -18.37
CA ALA A 694 -34.15 -10.94 -19.60
C ALA A 694 -32.85 -10.98 -20.42
N THR A 695 -31.69 -10.76 -19.78
CA THR A 695 -30.38 -10.88 -20.44
C THR A 695 -30.12 -12.28 -20.99
N ALA A 696 -30.49 -13.34 -20.24
CA ALA A 696 -30.31 -14.71 -20.69
C ALA A 696 -31.14 -15.01 -21.96
N ALA A 697 -32.38 -14.57 -21.98
CA ALA A 697 -33.27 -14.75 -23.15
C ALA A 697 -32.64 -14.13 -24.42
N GLN A 698 -32.07 -12.95 -24.29
CA GLN A 698 -31.43 -12.22 -25.41
C GLN A 698 -30.09 -12.82 -25.81
N VAL A 699 -29.15 -13.01 -24.87
CA VAL A 699 -27.79 -13.49 -25.16
C VAL A 699 -27.80 -14.90 -25.73
N PHE A 700 -28.68 -15.77 -25.21
CA PHE A 700 -28.78 -17.17 -25.63
C PHE A 700 -29.87 -17.38 -26.70
N LYS A 701 -30.63 -16.34 -27.06
CA LYS A 701 -31.67 -16.34 -28.08
C LYS A 701 -32.75 -17.42 -27.81
N VAL A 702 -33.22 -17.49 -26.57
CA VAL A 702 -34.30 -18.37 -26.12
C VAL A 702 -35.48 -17.54 -25.62
N PRO A 703 -36.72 -18.04 -25.75
CA PRO A 703 -37.89 -17.39 -25.16
C PRO A 703 -37.70 -17.21 -23.64
N ILE A 704 -38.23 -16.12 -23.07
CA ILE A 704 -38.05 -15.79 -21.64
C ILE A 704 -38.57 -16.88 -20.69
N ASP A 705 -39.60 -17.55 -21.06
CA ASP A 705 -40.24 -18.68 -20.36
C ASP A 705 -39.42 -20.00 -20.44
N GLU A 706 -38.50 -20.10 -21.39
CA GLU A 706 -37.59 -21.23 -21.55
C GLU A 706 -36.23 -21.03 -20.88
N VAL A 707 -35.98 -19.86 -20.25
CA VAL A 707 -34.73 -19.56 -19.57
C VAL A 707 -34.57 -20.45 -18.33
N THR A 708 -33.61 -21.39 -18.39
CA THR A 708 -33.29 -22.27 -17.28
C THR A 708 -32.49 -21.53 -16.18
N SER A 709 -32.47 -22.07 -14.96
CA SER A 709 -31.66 -21.56 -13.86
C SER A 709 -30.15 -21.50 -14.21
N GLU A 710 -29.67 -22.43 -15.06
CA GLU A 710 -28.29 -22.44 -15.55
C GLU A 710 -28.00 -21.25 -16.50
N LEU A 711 -28.89 -21.04 -17.51
CA LEU A 711 -28.76 -19.91 -18.42
C LEU A 711 -28.84 -18.57 -17.68
N ARG A 712 -29.77 -18.47 -16.73
CA ARG A 712 -29.86 -17.29 -15.85
C ARG A 712 -28.58 -17.06 -15.05
N GLY A 713 -27.97 -18.14 -14.52
CA GLY A 713 -26.69 -18.10 -13.81
C GLY A 713 -25.53 -17.62 -14.69
N LYS A 714 -25.46 -18.11 -15.94
CA LYS A 714 -24.48 -17.67 -16.93
C LYS A 714 -24.67 -16.19 -17.27
N ALA A 715 -25.88 -15.73 -17.51
CA ALA A 715 -26.21 -14.34 -17.80
C ALA A 715 -25.87 -13.43 -16.60
N LYS A 716 -26.10 -13.88 -15.37
CA LYS A 716 -25.68 -13.18 -14.16
C LYS A 716 -24.16 -12.97 -14.12
N ALA A 717 -23.39 -13.99 -14.45
CA ALA A 717 -21.93 -13.87 -14.49
C ALA A 717 -21.46 -12.92 -15.62
N VAL A 718 -22.16 -12.92 -16.76
CA VAL A 718 -21.89 -11.97 -17.87
C VAL A 718 -22.23 -10.54 -17.43
N ASN A 719 -23.42 -10.27 -16.89
CA ASN A 719 -23.87 -8.95 -16.44
C ASN A 719 -22.86 -8.31 -15.47
N PHE A 720 -22.49 -9.03 -14.42
CA PHE A 720 -21.47 -8.51 -13.47
C PHE A 720 -20.09 -8.46 -14.08
N GLY A 721 -19.72 -9.46 -14.88
CA GLY A 721 -18.44 -9.48 -15.56
C GLY A 721 -18.23 -8.25 -16.45
N ILE A 722 -19.23 -7.86 -17.20
CA ILE A 722 -19.17 -6.68 -18.08
C ILE A 722 -18.96 -5.38 -17.28
N ILE A 723 -19.71 -5.19 -16.16
CA ILE A 723 -19.52 -4.03 -15.28
C ILE A 723 -18.06 -3.93 -14.78
N TYR A 724 -17.45 -5.08 -14.50
CA TYR A 724 -16.05 -5.13 -14.02
C TYR A 724 -15.00 -5.23 -15.15
N GLY A 725 -15.41 -5.11 -16.42
CA GLY A 725 -14.51 -5.17 -17.57
C GLY A 725 -13.81 -6.52 -17.71
N ILE A 726 -14.54 -7.63 -17.49
CA ILE A 726 -14.00 -8.99 -17.56
C ILE A 726 -13.53 -9.34 -18.96
N SER A 727 -12.38 -9.98 -19.09
CA SER A 727 -11.92 -10.52 -20.37
C SER A 727 -12.60 -11.86 -20.68
N ALA A 728 -12.60 -12.26 -21.96
CA ALA A 728 -13.09 -13.59 -22.37
C ALA A 728 -12.40 -14.72 -21.60
N PHE A 729 -11.10 -14.59 -21.30
CA PHE A 729 -10.37 -15.56 -20.47
C PHE A 729 -10.88 -15.60 -19.02
N GLY A 730 -11.15 -14.45 -18.42
CA GLY A 730 -11.71 -14.38 -17.06
C GLY A 730 -13.11 -14.96 -16.98
N LEU A 731 -13.98 -14.66 -17.94
CA LEU A 731 -15.34 -15.19 -18.01
C LEU A 731 -15.33 -16.71 -18.26
N ALA A 732 -14.46 -17.19 -19.15
CA ALA A 732 -14.28 -18.62 -19.43
C ALA A 732 -13.95 -19.41 -18.16
N LYS A 733 -13.04 -18.88 -17.33
CA LYS A 733 -12.67 -19.48 -16.06
C LYS A 733 -13.84 -19.51 -15.07
N ASN A 734 -14.60 -18.43 -14.97
CA ASN A 734 -15.75 -18.34 -14.05
C ASN A 734 -16.92 -19.29 -14.44
N LEU A 735 -17.11 -19.50 -15.73
CA LEU A 735 -18.20 -20.34 -16.25
C LEU A 735 -17.77 -21.78 -16.59
N HIS A 736 -16.48 -22.09 -16.47
CA HIS A 736 -15.89 -23.40 -16.89
C HIS A 736 -16.16 -23.75 -18.36
N ILE A 737 -16.08 -22.73 -19.26
CA ILE A 737 -16.27 -22.85 -20.71
C ILE A 737 -14.98 -22.49 -21.46
N SER A 738 -14.98 -22.67 -22.78
CA SER A 738 -13.83 -22.25 -23.61
C SER A 738 -13.72 -20.72 -23.69
N PRO A 739 -12.50 -20.15 -23.81
CA PRO A 739 -12.31 -18.70 -24.02
C PRO A 739 -13.01 -18.17 -25.28
N LYS A 740 -13.17 -19.02 -26.32
CA LYS A 740 -13.88 -18.68 -27.54
C LYS A 740 -15.38 -18.50 -27.27
N GLU A 741 -15.99 -19.46 -26.59
CA GLU A 741 -17.40 -19.41 -26.20
C GLU A 741 -17.70 -18.24 -25.27
N ALA A 742 -16.82 -17.96 -24.32
CA ALA A 742 -16.92 -16.78 -23.44
C ALA A 742 -16.85 -15.47 -24.24
N GLY A 743 -15.99 -15.42 -25.29
CA GLY A 743 -15.91 -14.27 -26.21
C GLY A 743 -17.23 -14.08 -26.96
N GLU A 744 -17.80 -15.16 -27.50
CA GLU A 744 -19.10 -15.12 -28.19
C GLU A 744 -20.23 -14.63 -27.26
N TYR A 745 -20.22 -15.00 -25.97
CA TYR A 745 -21.21 -14.50 -25.00
C TYR A 745 -21.06 -13.00 -24.74
N ILE A 746 -19.82 -12.49 -24.61
CA ILE A 746 -19.53 -11.06 -24.45
C ILE A 746 -19.96 -10.29 -25.71
N ASP A 747 -19.62 -10.78 -26.90
CA ASP A 747 -19.94 -10.12 -28.16
C ASP A 747 -21.47 -10.05 -28.39
N ASN A 748 -22.20 -11.16 -28.18
CA ASN A 748 -23.65 -11.21 -28.25
C ASN A 748 -24.28 -10.21 -27.26
N TYR A 749 -23.80 -10.19 -26.01
CA TYR A 749 -24.30 -9.26 -25.01
C TYR A 749 -24.10 -7.79 -25.43
N LEU A 750 -22.90 -7.43 -25.89
CA LEU A 750 -22.58 -6.06 -26.31
C LEU A 750 -23.29 -5.66 -27.63
N GLN A 751 -23.70 -6.64 -28.43
CA GLN A 751 -24.51 -6.40 -29.61
C GLN A 751 -25.97 -6.09 -29.26
N GLU A 752 -26.56 -6.86 -28.34
CA GLU A 752 -27.94 -6.67 -27.87
C GLU A 752 -28.05 -5.44 -26.94
N CYS A 753 -27.10 -5.24 -26.03
CA CYS A 753 -27.04 -4.10 -25.10
C CYS A 753 -26.15 -2.99 -25.68
N SER A 754 -26.56 -2.42 -26.80
CA SER A 754 -25.74 -1.42 -27.53
C SER A 754 -25.49 -0.13 -26.73
N GLY A 755 -26.42 0.27 -25.87
CA GLY A 755 -26.25 1.41 -24.94
C GLY A 755 -25.09 1.17 -23.96
N VAL A 756 -24.99 -0.03 -23.40
CA VAL A 756 -23.90 -0.42 -22.52
C VAL A 756 -22.55 -0.39 -23.25
N LYS A 757 -22.50 -0.93 -24.49
CA LYS A 757 -21.30 -0.90 -25.33
C LYS A 757 -20.81 0.54 -25.59
N ASN A 758 -21.72 1.42 -25.98
CA ASN A 758 -21.40 2.82 -26.26
C ASN A 758 -20.89 3.54 -25.02
N PHE A 759 -21.59 3.39 -23.89
CA PHE A 759 -21.17 3.96 -22.61
C PHE A 759 -19.76 3.53 -22.22
N MET A 760 -19.44 2.24 -22.34
CA MET A 760 -18.10 1.73 -22.03
C MET A 760 -17.01 2.34 -22.91
N HIS A 761 -17.30 2.48 -24.19
CA HIS A 761 -16.36 3.12 -25.11
C HIS A 761 -16.16 4.61 -24.79
N GLU A 762 -17.25 5.36 -24.64
CA GLU A 762 -17.23 6.78 -24.36
C GLU A 762 -16.53 7.12 -23.04
N ILE A 763 -16.76 6.32 -21.96
CA ILE A 763 -16.13 6.58 -20.67
C ILE A 763 -14.62 6.32 -20.70
N VAL A 764 -14.16 5.32 -21.46
CA VAL A 764 -12.74 5.04 -21.66
C VAL A 764 -12.08 6.15 -22.49
N GLU A 765 -12.71 6.59 -23.60
CA GLU A 765 -12.21 7.71 -24.40
C GLU A 765 -12.11 8.99 -23.57
N LYS A 766 -13.14 9.29 -22.77
CA LYS A 766 -13.13 10.44 -21.88
C LYS A 766 -12.02 10.33 -20.84
N ALA A 767 -11.82 9.15 -20.25
CA ALA A 767 -10.71 8.91 -19.34
C ALA A 767 -9.34 9.12 -19.99
N HIS A 768 -9.17 8.74 -21.27
CA HIS A 768 -7.93 9.04 -22.02
C HIS A 768 -7.72 10.54 -22.25
N GLN A 769 -8.78 11.32 -22.40
CA GLN A 769 -8.70 12.78 -22.58
C GLN A 769 -8.42 13.48 -21.25
N ASP A 770 -9.28 13.25 -20.25
CA ASP A 770 -9.32 13.99 -18.99
C ASP A 770 -8.30 13.47 -17.94
N GLY A 771 -7.90 12.20 -18.03
CA GLY A 771 -7.02 11.54 -17.03
C GLY A 771 -7.75 11.04 -15.79
N PHE A 772 -9.08 11.23 -15.72
CA PHE A 772 -9.92 10.78 -14.59
C PHE A 772 -11.33 10.39 -15.06
N VAL A 773 -12.09 9.76 -14.18
CA VAL A 773 -13.52 9.50 -14.32
C VAL A 773 -14.29 10.03 -13.12
N THR A 774 -15.61 10.24 -13.27
CA THR A 774 -16.46 10.80 -12.22
C THR A 774 -17.71 9.95 -11.96
N THR A 775 -18.21 9.99 -10.71
CA THR A 775 -19.54 9.49 -10.34
C THR A 775 -20.62 10.51 -10.77
N LEU A 776 -21.90 10.15 -10.61
CA LEU A 776 -23.04 11.07 -10.79
C LEU A 776 -22.99 12.26 -9.82
N PHE A 777 -22.35 12.13 -8.67
CA PHE A 777 -22.24 13.16 -7.64
C PHE A 777 -20.92 13.93 -7.71
N GLY A 778 -20.10 13.69 -8.75
CA GLY A 778 -18.89 14.45 -9.01
C GLY A 778 -17.63 13.91 -8.34
N ARG A 779 -17.68 12.79 -7.59
CA ARG A 779 -16.47 12.14 -7.04
C ARG A 779 -15.54 11.76 -8.17
N ARG A 780 -14.26 12.13 -8.06
CA ARG A 780 -13.23 11.83 -9.06
C ARG A 780 -12.36 10.65 -8.69
N ARG A 781 -11.96 9.90 -9.69
CA ARG A 781 -10.86 8.94 -9.62
C ARG A 781 -9.87 9.20 -10.72
N TYR A 782 -8.66 9.59 -10.37
CA TYR A 782 -7.56 9.80 -11.30
C TYR A 782 -6.99 8.47 -11.78
N LEU A 783 -6.63 8.42 -13.07
CA LEU A 783 -6.16 7.21 -13.75
C LEU A 783 -4.81 7.49 -14.46
N PRO A 784 -3.72 7.69 -13.71
CA PRO A 784 -2.43 8.07 -14.31
C PRO A 784 -1.89 7.03 -15.30
N ALA A 785 -2.25 5.75 -15.11
CA ALA A 785 -1.84 4.67 -15.99
C ALA A 785 -2.67 4.55 -17.28
N ILE A 786 -3.69 5.38 -17.50
CA ILE A 786 -4.58 5.30 -18.68
C ILE A 786 -3.83 5.55 -20.01
N LYS A 787 -2.77 6.35 -19.98
CA LYS A 787 -1.90 6.66 -21.12
C LYS A 787 -0.60 5.86 -21.14
N SER A 788 -0.47 4.83 -20.28
CA SER A 788 0.75 4.02 -20.18
C SER A 788 1.03 3.27 -21.49
N SER A 789 2.29 3.22 -21.89
CA SER A 789 2.76 2.38 -23.01
C SER A 789 2.66 0.88 -22.67
N ASN A 790 2.70 0.52 -21.39
CA ASN A 790 2.51 -0.85 -20.92
C ASN A 790 1.06 -1.28 -21.07
N PHE A 791 0.81 -2.26 -21.97
CA PHE A 791 -0.53 -2.77 -22.25
C PHE A 791 -1.28 -3.24 -20.99
N ASN A 792 -0.63 -3.94 -20.06
CA ASN A 792 -1.29 -4.48 -18.87
C ASN A 792 -1.72 -3.35 -17.90
N GLN A 793 -0.89 -2.34 -17.72
CA GLN A 793 -1.21 -1.17 -16.88
C GLN A 793 -2.35 -0.35 -17.51
N ARG A 794 -2.28 -0.09 -18.81
CA ARG A 794 -3.34 0.62 -19.54
C ARG A 794 -4.67 -0.14 -19.50
N ALA A 795 -4.67 -1.44 -19.79
CA ALA A 795 -5.87 -2.28 -19.75
C ALA A 795 -6.48 -2.37 -18.32
N LEU A 796 -5.65 -2.29 -17.26
CA LEU A 796 -6.14 -2.19 -15.90
C LEU A 796 -6.80 -0.83 -15.65
N ALA A 797 -6.19 0.26 -16.09
CA ALA A 797 -6.76 1.61 -15.95
C ALA A 797 -8.07 1.78 -16.75
N GLU A 798 -8.17 1.19 -17.95
CA GLU A 798 -9.41 1.17 -18.75
C GLU A 798 -10.54 0.42 -18.02
N ARG A 799 -10.24 -0.71 -17.37
CA ARG A 799 -11.24 -1.41 -16.52
C ARG A 799 -11.65 -0.56 -15.32
N MET A 800 -10.71 0.15 -14.69
CA MET A 800 -11.03 1.08 -13.60
C MET A 800 -11.90 2.23 -14.09
N ALA A 801 -11.67 2.73 -15.32
CA ALA A 801 -12.48 3.77 -15.93
C ALA A 801 -13.95 3.32 -16.14
N MET A 802 -14.18 2.09 -16.56
CA MET A 802 -15.52 1.54 -16.76
C MET A 802 -16.25 1.28 -15.44
N ASN A 803 -15.55 0.76 -14.43
CA ASN A 803 -16.16 0.34 -13.16
C ASN A 803 -16.42 1.52 -12.20
N THR A 804 -15.47 2.45 -12.07
CA THR A 804 -15.52 3.49 -11.03
C THR A 804 -16.77 4.35 -11.05
N PRO A 805 -17.29 4.82 -12.21
CA PRO A 805 -18.52 5.62 -12.24
C PRO A 805 -19.72 4.89 -11.64
N ILE A 806 -19.83 3.59 -11.87
CA ILE A 806 -20.93 2.75 -11.39
C ILE A 806 -20.77 2.47 -9.89
N GLN A 807 -19.63 1.89 -9.51
CA GLN A 807 -19.36 1.49 -8.13
C GLN A 807 -19.26 2.70 -7.19
N GLY A 808 -18.65 3.79 -7.65
CA GLY A 808 -18.56 5.02 -6.87
C GLY A 808 -19.93 5.70 -6.72
N THR A 809 -20.77 5.70 -7.76
CA THR A 809 -22.15 6.23 -7.63
C THR A 809 -22.98 5.39 -6.65
N ALA A 810 -22.82 4.06 -6.65
CA ALA A 810 -23.48 3.21 -5.65
C ALA A 810 -23.02 3.57 -4.23
N ALA A 811 -21.72 3.83 -4.04
CA ALA A 811 -21.17 4.29 -2.76
C ALA A 811 -21.72 5.67 -2.34
N ASP A 812 -21.84 6.60 -3.26
CA ASP A 812 -22.44 7.92 -2.96
C ASP A 812 -23.92 7.80 -2.60
N ILE A 813 -24.68 6.97 -3.32
CA ILE A 813 -26.12 6.71 -3.05
C ILE A 813 -26.31 6.13 -1.65
N ILE A 814 -25.56 5.10 -1.26
CA ILE A 814 -25.72 4.49 0.07
C ILE A 814 -25.35 5.48 1.20
N LYS A 815 -24.33 6.33 1.00
CA LYS A 815 -23.94 7.37 1.95
C LYS A 815 -25.04 8.42 2.14
N ILE A 816 -25.67 8.86 1.05
CA ILE A 816 -26.83 9.77 1.11
C ILE A 816 -27.98 9.10 1.85
N ALA A 817 -28.26 7.83 1.53
CA ALA A 817 -29.32 7.07 2.20
C ALA A 817 -29.06 6.93 3.70
N MET A 818 -27.81 6.68 4.10
CA MET A 818 -27.39 6.60 5.51
C MET A 818 -27.67 7.91 6.25
N ASN A 819 -27.22 9.05 5.69
CA ASN A 819 -27.43 10.36 6.30
C ASN A 819 -28.93 10.64 6.49
N ARG A 820 -29.75 10.47 5.43
CA ARG A 820 -31.20 10.70 5.48
C ARG A 820 -31.92 9.76 6.43
N ALA A 821 -31.57 8.47 6.45
CA ALA A 821 -32.19 7.50 7.35
C ALA A 821 -31.87 7.81 8.81
N SER A 822 -30.62 8.15 9.14
CA SER A 822 -30.20 8.51 10.48
C SER A 822 -30.94 9.76 10.98
N GLU A 823 -31.03 10.78 10.15
CA GLU A 823 -31.74 12.03 10.47
C GLU A 823 -33.26 11.77 10.73
N ALA A 824 -33.92 11.06 9.80
CA ALA A 824 -35.35 10.75 9.92
C ALA A 824 -35.68 9.86 11.12
N ILE A 825 -34.82 8.92 11.50
CA ILE A 825 -34.97 8.10 12.71
C ILE A 825 -34.89 8.99 13.97
N LYS A 826 -33.94 9.92 14.02
CA LYS A 826 -33.75 10.87 15.11
C LYS A 826 -34.95 11.84 15.21
N GLU A 827 -35.40 12.43 14.09
CA GLU A 827 -36.57 13.33 14.04
C GLU A 827 -37.85 12.65 14.50
N ALA A 828 -38.03 11.37 14.17
CA ALA A 828 -39.15 10.56 14.59
C ALA A 828 -39.06 10.09 16.08
N ASN A 829 -37.98 10.45 16.80
CA ASN A 829 -37.68 10.03 18.17
C ASN A 829 -37.78 8.51 18.40
N LEU A 830 -37.32 7.70 17.40
CA LEU A 830 -37.31 6.25 17.49
C LEU A 830 -36.09 5.77 18.27
N LYS A 831 -36.25 4.63 18.97
CA LYS A 831 -35.15 3.94 19.67
C LYS A 831 -34.28 3.13 18.71
N SER A 832 -34.86 2.64 17.63
CA SER A 832 -34.18 1.86 16.58
C SER A 832 -33.03 2.63 16.01
N ARG A 833 -31.92 1.94 15.66
CA ARG A 833 -30.69 2.60 15.25
C ARG A 833 -29.88 1.76 14.23
N ILE A 834 -29.13 2.45 13.39
CA ILE A 834 -28.26 1.84 12.39
C ILE A 834 -26.98 1.39 13.08
N LEU A 835 -26.55 0.13 12.80
CA LEU A 835 -25.37 -0.50 13.38
C LEU A 835 -24.24 -0.69 12.38
N LEU A 836 -24.57 -1.21 11.18
CA LEU A 836 -23.57 -1.53 10.19
C LEU A 836 -24.01 -1.08 8.79
N GLN A 837 -23.00 -0.81 7.97
CA GLN A 837 -23.12 -0.70 6.52
C GLN A 837 -22.24 -1.80 5.89
N VAL A 838 -22.83 -2.65 5.05
CA VAL A 838 -22.14 -3.79 4.42
C VAL A 838 -22.46 -3.83 2.94
N HIS A 839 -21.51 -3.38 2.09
CA HIS A 839 -21.70 -3.21 0.64
C HIS A 839 -22.85 -2.26 0.29
N ASP A 840 -24.03 -2.77 -0.06
CA ASP A 840 -25.26 -2.06 -0.40
C ASP A 840 -26.39 -2.28 0.62
N GLU A 841 -26.06 -2.84 1.78
CA GLU A 841 -26.93 -3.19 2.90
C GLU A 841 -26.75 -2.25 4.09
N LEU A 842 -27.86 -1.86 4.73
CA LEU A 842 -27.89 -1.25 6.06
C LEU A 842 -28.43 -2.24 7.06
N VAL A 843 -27.76 -2.41 8.20
CA VAL A 843 -28.15 -3.31 9.28
C VAL A 843 -28.49 -2.48 10.52
N LEU A 844 -29.67 -2.69 11.08
CA LEU A 844 -30.20 -1.99 12.21
C LEU A 844 -30.59 -2.96 13.34
N GLU A 845 -30.57 -2.49 14.58
CA GLU A 845 -31.34 -3.13 15.66
C GLU A 845 -32.62 -2.31 15.90
N VAL A 846 -33.73 -3.04 16.00
CA VAL A 846 -35.09 -2.43 16.03
C VAL A 846 -35.94 -2.95 17.16
N VAL A 847 -36.78 -2.06 17.69
CA VAL A 847 -37.84 -2.40 18.62
C VAL A 847 -39.06 -2.89 17.82
N LYS A 848 -39.75 -3.89 18.30
CA LYS A 848 -40.88 -4.55 17.61
C LYS A 848 -41.96 -3.56 17.14
N GLU A 849 -42.31 -2.61 17.98
CA GLU A 849 -43.33 -1.61 17.73
C GLU A 849 -42.92 -0.59 16.66
N GLU A 850 -41.65 -0.45 16.39
CA GLU A 850 -41.08 0.53 15.46
C GLU A 850 -40.80 -0.04 14.05
N ILE A 851 -40.90 -1.36 13.85
CA ILE A 851 -40.52 -2.04 12.58
C ILE A 851 -41.20 -1.39 11.36
N GLU A 852 -42.52 -1.17 11.42
CA GLU A 852 -43.25 -0.58 10.28
C GLU A 852 -42.76 0.83 9.97
N LYS A 853 -42.57 1.65 11.03
CA LYS A 853 -42.11 3.03 10.85
C LYS A 853 -40.68 3.14 10.37
N VAL A 854 -39.82 2.30 10.92
CA VAL A 854 -38.40 2.22 10.45
C VAL A 854 -38.33 1.74 9.00
N SER A 855 -39.14 0.75 8.62
CA SER A 855 -39.20 0.25 7.22
C SER A 855 -39.69 1.34 6.27
N GLU A 856 -40.68 2.16 6.65
CA GLU A 856 -41.14 3.31 5.86
C GLU A 856 -40.02 4.36 5.67
N ILE A 857 -39.32 4.69 6.75
CA ILE A 857 -38.19 5.65 6.74
C ILE A 857 -37.09 5.14 5.82
N LEU A 858 -36.68 3.87 5.98
CA LEU A 858 -35.63 3.28 5.14
C LEU A 858 -36.06 3.24 3.67
N THR A 859 -37.30 2.85 3.39
CA THR A 859 -37.83 2.85 2.02
C THR A 859 -37.74 4.25 1.39
N THR A 860 -38.19 5.25 2.13
CA THR A 860 -38.16 6.65 1.64
C THR A 860 -36.71 7.16 1.48
N ALA A 861 -35.87 6.94 2.47
CA ALA A 861 -34.49 7.42 2.48
C ALA A 861 -33.63 6.76 1.42
N MET A 862 -33.81 5.44 1.18
CA MET A 862 -32.97 4.69 0.22
C MET A 862 -33.49 4.81 -1.22
N GLN A 863 -34.82 4.70 -1.45
CA GLN A 863 -35.35 4.71 -2.83
C GLN A 863 -35.33 6.12 -3.47
N ASN A 864 -35.37 7.18 -2.67
CA ASN A 864 -35.42 8.56 -3.17
C ASN A 864 -34.07 9.29 -3.13
N THR A 865 -32.95 8.56 -3.04
CA THR A 865 -31.60 9.16 -2.96
C THR A 865 -31.16 9.84 -4.25
N ALA A 866 -31.53 9.28 -5.39
CA ALA A 866 -31.13 9.77 -6.69
C ALA A 866 -32.27 9.66 -7.71
N SER A 867 -32.38 10.63 -8.62
CA SER A 867 -33.31 10.59 -9.73
C SER A 867 -32.69 9.83 -10.91
N LEU A 868 -32.86 8.52 -10.93
CA LEU A 868 -32.40 7.66 -12.01
C LEU A 868 -33.53 7.44 -13.06
N LYS A 869 -33.17 6.98 -14.25
CA LYS A 869 -34.13 6.56 -15.31
C LYS A 869 -34.86 5.26 -14.96
N VAL A 870 -34.41 4.58 -13.92
CA VAL A 870 -35.00 3.35 -13.39
C VAL A 870 -35.22 3.50 -11.89
N PRO A 871 -36.26 2.88 -11.30
CA PRO A 871 -36.49 2.99 -9.85
C PRO A 871 -35.38 2.32 -9.06
N LEU A 872 -34.99 2.91 -7.92
CA LEU A 872 -34.21 2.21 -6.90
C LEU A 872 -35.18 1.37 -6.06
N ILE A 873 -34.87 0.09 -5.87
CA ILE A 873 -35.68 -0.85 -5.10
C ILE A 873 -34.81 -1.40 -3.96
N ILE A 874 -35.42 -1.58 -2.81
CA ILE A 874 -34.80 -2.19 -1.64
C ILE A 874 -35.59 -3.41 -1.20
N ASP A 875 -34.90 -4.37 -0.61
CA ASP A 875 -35.45 -5.54 0.07
C ASP A 875 -35.26 -5.31 1.58
N ILE A 876 -36.33 -5.35 2.37
CA ILE A 876 -36.29 -5.20 3.83
C ILE A 876 -36.72 -6.54 4.45
N ASN A 877 -35.89 -7.07 5.31
CA ASN A 877 -36.16 -8.26 6.11
C ASN A 877 -35.73 -8.03 7.56
N TYR A 878 -36.33 -8.78 8.49
CA TYR A 878 -35.92 -8.75 9.90
C TYR A 878 -35.97 -10.13 10.53
N GLY A 879 -35.14 -10.36 11.53
CA GLY A 879 -35.06 -11.66 12.22
C GLY A 879 -34.43 -11.52 13.60
N LYS A 880 -34.33 -12.62 14.34
CA LYS A 880 -33.72 -12.64 15.68
C LYS A 880 -32.21 -12.49 15.66
N ASN A 881 -31.59 -12.59 14.50
CA ASN A 881 -30.18 -12.40 14.28
C ASN A 881 -29.92 -11.95 12.84
N TRP A 882 -28.69 -11.54 12.53
CA TRP A 882 -28.34 -11.03 11.21
C TRP A 882 -28.47 -12.08 10.07
N ALA A 883 -28.35 -13.38 10.39
CA ALA A 883 -28.54 -14.43 9.35
C ALA A 883 -30.01 -14.60 8.96
N GLU A 884 -30.95 -14.41 9.88
CA GLU A 884 -32.39 -14.48 9.65
C GLU A 884 -32.95 -13.22 8.97
N ALA A 885 -32.29 -12.08 9.17
CA ALA A 885 -32.66 -10.81 8.57
C ALA A 885 -32.30 -10.69 7.06
N LYS A 886 -31.77 -11.78 6.44
CA LYS A 886 -31.31 -11.75 5.03
C LYS A 886 -31.89 -12.86 4.16
#